data_e6bf1834922f46b590a9d3a0d00c4489
#
_entry.id   e6bf1834922f46b590a9d3a0d00c4489
#
_cell.length_a   1.000
_cell.length_b   1.000
_cell.length_c   1.000
_cell.angle_alpha   90.00
_cell.angle_beta   90.00
_cell.angle_gamma   90.00
#
_symmetry.space_group_name_H-M   'P 1'
#
loop_
_entity.id
_entity.type
_entity.pdbx_description
1 polymer ?
#
loop_
_entity_poly.entity_id
_entity_poly.type
_entity_poly.pdbx_seq_one_letter_code
_entity_poly.pdbx_strand_id
1 'polypeptide(L)'
;MKTRDPRWDLPRVTVDADSRSRFYDPYDLTKPPLPPDDPAAHEYMHMVDGMAGYKSWHKYGQLLSVENPQWLENIGFSPKIVQASWEKEEELSPEPIPTILNLTLPQAVELSYIHSREYQTAIENAYLSALALTYQQFQYNVRYLGAAGNTPSSTVTLFDQPGVADGLSAPNSRFGISQVLPTGGQWVAELANNTLWLFSGGKSSSSSVLAFSLTQPLLRGAGRKIQLEGLTQQERQVLYDIRNLARFRQTFFASVVVPNQASGFYGQLFVTQQIQNQRENIRALVVQIERSREIYRIAPEEPIDQLPEGFEVPPDFKEKLIVSKSERKPSLGWRSQIMTPEERESLLNLSDQPLFQAAAQELIRRVEQRGQPRPDDPATPDDSSKPVVSDNPELSRILVNLNIPRDLQSKLDVEKPPPPSLSWRGLMSDEDRTRLLSLSDDPAFQQVALDLAARVRSGTIPNDLAQLLTRLASLETGLRSLEQTLASQQDQFKFTLGLPPDMQMTIDTSLLRPFALIDPRLTDTETRLLGFVNQVSELRLDSAEDFSQQVRRLIPRVRELVQEVEQNGFEIIRNDFRRTEENLDRRLSLLDDEAQKLLVRTNLERDQFMFRDAVKKYNQLKEGFEDTSLRIEEGRIAPVDAVTRLRELREDLLQSLQSLKVIQTGLRAELIELPKFEMSIEQVVELAMENRLELMNARGNVMDARRQLEITANRLQSVLNVVAEGEIGTEPGNKPFAFRGDQSSFQAGLQFSAPLDQVLQRNNFRAAIVNYQRARRAYMQLEDSIKRDVRNEWRALAVLRPNFETTRQNLRFSGMSLDSAIEATAAP
;
A
#
# COMPACT_ATOMS: atom_id res chain seq x y z
N MET A 1 -16.89 28.56 -44.29
CA MET A 1 -15.49 28.93 -44.00
C MET A 1 -15.27 28.84 -42.53
N LYS A 2 -14.52 27.85 -42.09
CA LYS A 2 -14.21 27.70 -40.66
C LYS A 2 -13.13 28.72 -40.30
N THR A 3 -13.49 29.85 -39.82
CA THR A 3 -12.55 30.77 -39.16
C THR A 3 -12.28 30.18 -37.78
N ARG A 4 -11.35 29.26 -37.73
CA ARG A 4 -10.82 28.75 -36.48
C ARG A 4 -10.19 29.93 -35.76
N ASP A 5 -10.78 30.38 -34.65
CA ASP A 5 -10.20 31.44 -33.82
C ASP A 5 -8.81 30.94 -33.39
N PRO A 6 -7.70 31.65 -33.75
CA PRO A 6 -6.35 31.24 -33.37
C PRO A 6 -6.16 31.10 -31.85
N ARG A 7 -7.06 31.65 -31.03
CA ARG A 7 -7.09 31.50 -29.60
C ARG A 7 -7.52 30.08 -29.15
N TRP A 8 -8.13 29.30 -30.04
CA TRP A 8 -8.45 27.88 -29.81
C TRP A 8 -7.27 26.96 -30.11
N ASP A 9 -6.21 27.48 -30.73
CA ASP A 9 -4.93 26.81 -30.87
C ASP A 9 -3.97 27.11 -29.70
N LEU A 10 -4.51 27.45 -28.54
CA LEU A 10 -3.72 27.49 -27.32
C LEU A 10 -2.93 26.17 -27.19
N PRO A 11 -1.63 26.25 -26.79
CA PRO A 11 -0.80 25.07 -26.68
C PRO A 11 -1.57 24.01 -25.90
N ARG A 12 -1.71 22.86 -26.49
CA ARG A 12 -2.41 21.73 -25.90
C ARG A 12 -1.78 21.46 -24.55
N VAL A 13 -2.36 21.98 -23.48
CA VAL A 13 -2.11 21.47 -22.16
C VAL A 13 -2.84 20.13 -22.14
N THR A 14 -2.14 19.12 -22.60
CA THR A 14 -2.67 17.78 -22.60
C THR A 14 -2.78 17.33 -21.15
N VAL A 15 -4.01 17.25 -20.71
CA VAL A 15 -4.38 16.64 -19.43
C VAL A 15 -4.48 15.13 -19.61
N ASP A 16 -4.23 14.68 -20.84
CA ASP A 16 -4.25 13.27 -21.17
C ASP A 16 -3.31 12.52 -20.26
N ALA A 17 -3.79 11.46 -19.69
CA ALA A 17 -2.97 10.51 -18.97
C ALA A 17 -1.80 10.06 -19.84
N ASP A 18 -0.67 9.76 -19.25
CA ASP A 18 0.46 9.16 -19.97
C ASP A 18 -0.04 7.94 -20.76
N SER A 19 0.35 7.81 -22.03
CA SER A 19 -0.06 6.68 -22.88
C SER A 19 0.31 5.31 -22.32
N ARG A 20 1.29 5.29 -21.40
CA ARG A 20 1.72 4.09 -20.66
C ARG A 20 0.80 3.79 -19.48
N SER A 21 -0.06 4.74 -19.09
CA SER A 21 -0.90 4.58 -17.91
C SER A 21 -1.99 3.54 -18.11
N ARG A 22 -2.32 2.85 -17.03
CA ARG A 22 -3.41 1.89 -16.95
C ARG A 22 -4.78 2.47 -17.31
N PHE A 23 -5.03 3.73 -16.97
CA PHE A 23 -6.30 4.42 -17.25
C PHE A 23 -6.26 5.29 -18.51
N TYR A 24 -5.17 5.26 -19.30
CA TYR A 24 -5.14 5.92 -20.58
C TYR A 24 -6.09 5.24 -21.56
N ASP A 25 -6.88 6.05 -22.25
CA ASP A 25 -7.78 5.55 -23.26
C ASP A 25 -7.21 5.84 -24.66
N PRO A 26 -6.73 4.81 -25.37
CA PRO A 26 -6.21 4.98 -26.72
C PRO A 26 -7.32 5.25 -27.76
N TYR A 27 -8.58 4.97 -27.42
CA TYR A 27 -9.72 5.09 -28.31
C TYR A 27 -10.57 6.35 -28.05
N ASP A 28 -10.14 7.22 -27.15
CA ASP A 28 -10.82 8.48 -26.86
C ASP A 28 -10.86 9.37 -28.09
N LEU A 29 -12.03 9.55 -28.64
CA LEU A 29 -12.28 10.39 -29.82
C LEU A 29 -12.27 11.88 -29.49
N THR A 30 -12.29 12.27 -28.22
CA THR A 30 -12.24 13.67 -27.79
C THR A 30 -10.84 14.27 -27.86
N LYS A 31 -9.84 13.49 -28.21
CA LYS A 31 -8.48 13.91 -28.46
C LYS A 31 -8.27 14.19 -29.95
N PRO A 32 -7.84 15.34 -30.33
CA PRO A 32 -7.54 16.60 -29.62
C PRO A 32 -8.80 17.38 -29.24
N PRO A 33 -8.68 18.46 -28.43
CA PRO A 33 -9.83 19.25 -28.03
C PRO A 33 -10.59 19.74 -29.27
N LEU A 34 -11.84 19.35 -29.38
CA LEU A 34 -12.70 19.69 -30.50
C LEU A 34 -13.47 20.97 -30.17
N PRO A 35 -13.66 21.87 -31.13
CA PRO A 35 -14.56 23.00 -30.97
C PRO A 35 -15.97 22.50 -30.58
N PRO A 36 -16.77 23.30 -29.82
CA PRO A 36 -18.10 22.90 -29.37
C PRO A 36 -19.08 22.55 -30.51
N ASP A 37 -18.84 23.06 -31.69
CA ASP A 37 -19.59 22.85 -32.92
C ASP A 37 -18.94 21.85 -33.87
N ASP A 38 -17.93 21.10 -33.38
CA ASP A 38 -17.24 20.12 -34.22
C ASP A 38 -18.14 18.93 -34.52
N PRO A 39 -18.27 18.51 -35.80
CA PRO A 39 -19.03 17.32 -36.17
C PRO A 39 -18.59 16.04 -35.43
N ALA A 40 -17.34 15.94 -35.00
CA ALA A 40 -16.85 14.79 -34.26
C ALA A 40 -17.53 14.66 -32.89
N ALA A 41 -18.01 15.74 -32.27
CA ALA A 41 -18.83 15.65 -31.07
C ALA A 41 -20.18 14.92 -31.34
N HIS A 42 -20.78 15.19 -32.49
CA HIS A 42 -21.98 14.50 -32.95
C HIS A 42 -21.68 13.06 -33.33
N GLU A 43 -20.54 12.81 -33.95
CA GLU A 43 -20.08 11.47 -34.27
C GLU A 43 -19.87 10.63 -33.01
N TYR A 44 -19.23 11.22 -31.97
CA TYR A 44 -19.09 10.58 -30.68
C TYR A 44 -20.44 10.24 -30.04
N MET A 45 -21.37 11.19 -30.01
CA MET A 45 -22.73 10.93 -29.47
C MET A 45 -23.47 9.86 -30.28
N HIS A 46 -23.30 9.88 -31.60
CA HIS A 46 -23.87 8.84 -32.46
C HIS A 46 -23.31 7.46 -32.22
N MET A 47 -22.02 7.37 -31.96
CA MET A 47 -21.34 6.13 -31.59
C MET A 47 -21.86 5.60 -30.24
N VAL A 48 -22.09 6.48 -29.27
CA VAL A 48 -22.64 6.12 -27.96
C VAL A 48 -24.12 5.70 -28.08
N ASP A 49 -24.94 6.49 -28.76
CA ASP A 49 -26.36 6.24 -28.92
C ASP A 49 -26.68 5.02 -29.83
N GLY A 50 -25.84 4.80 -30.86
CA GLY A 50 -25.96 3.67 -31.77
C GLY A 50 -25.40 2.34 -31.27
N MET A 51 -24.96 2.26 -30.01
CA MET A 51 -24.18 1.13 -29.49
C MET A 51 -22.92 0.82 -30.33
N ALA A 52 -22.60 1.64 -31.29
CA ALA A 52 -21.33 1.61 -31.99
C ALA A 52 -20.24 2.29 -31.16
N GLY A 53 -20.60 2.70 -29.97
CA GLY A 53 -19.77 3.36 -29.03
C GLY A 53 -18.48 2.64 -28.84
N TYR A 54 -17.60 3.23 -28.14
CA TYR A 54 -16.36 2.70 -27.69
C TYR A 54 -16.35 1.18 -27.80
N LYS A 55 -15.64 0.63 -28.78
CA LYS A 55 -15.58 -0.82 -28.97
C LYS A 55 -15.23 -1.57 -27.70
N SER A 56 -14.47 -0.93 -26.82
CA SER A 56 -14.13 -1.43 -25.49
C SER A 56 -15.29 -1.33 -24.49
N TRP A 57 -16.05 -0.25 -24.43
CA TRP A 57 -17.13 -0.04 -23.44
C TRP A 57 -18.28 -1.04 -23.56
N HIS A 58 -18.69 -1.33 -24.75
CA HIS A 58 -19.83 -2.20 -25.01
C HIS A 58 -19.46 -3.68 -25.18
N LYS A 59 -18.23 -3.95 -25.61
CA LYS A 59 -17.76 -5.31 -25.81
C LYS A 59 -17.35 -5.99 -24.52
N TYR A 60 -17.06 -5.19 -23.49
CA TYR A 60 -16.36 -5.69 -22.33
C TYR A 60 -17.05 -5.43 -21.00
N GLY A 61 -18.28 -5.15 -20.88
CA GLY A 61 -19.05 -4.97 -19.62
C GLY A 61 -18.45 -5.60 -18.33
N GLN A 62 -17.18 -6.00 -18.39
CA GLN A 62 -16.35 -6.57 -17.36
C GLN A 62 -15.19 -5.62 -17.02
N LEU A 63 -14.69 -5.72 -15.82
CA LEU A 63 -13.68 -4.85 -15.18
C LEU A 63 -12.46 -4.48 -16.04
N LEU A 64 -11.99 -5.35 -16.93
CA LEU A 64 -10.82 -5.13 -17.78
C LEU A 64 -11.08 -4.20 -18.97
N SER A 65 -12.34 -3.88 -19.26
CA SER A 65 -12.74 -3.11 -20.43
C SER A 65 -12.44 -1.62 -20.36
N VAL A 66 -12.20 -1.09 -19.16
CA VAL A 66 -11.90 0.33 -18.91
C VAL A 66 -10.38 0.58 -18.81
N GLU A 67 -9.58 -0.47 -18.84
CA GLU A 67 -8.13 -0.35 -18.73
C GLU A 67 -7.49 -0.23 -20.11
N ASN A 68 -6.38 0.53 -20.17
CA ASN A 68 -5.55 0.59 -21.36
C ASN A 68 -4.98 -0.80 -21.68
N PRO A 69 -5.33 -1.41 -22.82
CA PRO A 69 -4.86 -2.76 -23.13
C PRO A 69 -3.33 -2.86 -23.30
N GLN A 70 -2.64 -1.74 -23.52
CA GLN A 70 -1.18 -1.69 -23.77
C GLN A 70 -0.38 -1.37 -22.50
N TRP A 71 -1.01 -1.12 -21.35
CA TRP A 71 -0.28 -0.68 -20.18
C TRP A 71 0.67 -1.76 -19.63
N LEU A 72 0.30 -3.03 -19.77
CA LEU A 72 1.15 -4.16 -19.38
C LEU A 72 2.40 -4.28 -20.25
N GLU A 73 2.31 -4.00 -21.56
CA GLU A 73 3.47 -3.94 -22.44
C GLU A 73 4.50 -2.90 -21.98
N ASN A 74 4.01 -1.74 -21.57
CA ASN A 74 4.85 -0.62 -21.15
C ASN A 74 5.63 -0.90 -19.86
N ILE A 75 5.15 -1.84 -19.04
CA ILE A 75 5.87 -2.30 -17.83
C ILE A 75 6.65 -3.61 -18.08
N GLY A 76 6.80 -4.04 -19.35
CA GLY A 76 7.62 -5.18 -19.76
C GLY A 76 6.89 -6.52 -19.86
N PHE A 77 5.54 -6.52 -19.85
CA PHE A 77 4.74 -7.73 -20.06
C PHE A 77 4.30 -7.88 -21.52
N SER A 78 4.23 -9.12 -21.99
CA SER A 78 3.84 -9.40 -23.37
C SER A 78 2.36 -9.13 -23.62
N PRO A 79 2.00 -8.42 -24.74
CA PRO A 79 0.62 -8.08 -25.07
C PRO A 79 -0.30 -9.29 -25.28
N LYS A 80 0.25 -10.46 -25.53
CA LYS A 80 -0.53 -11.70 -25.67
C LYS A 80 -1.36 -12.05 -24.45
N ILE A 81 -0.96 -11.56 -23.27
CA ILE A 81 -1.67 -11.78 -22.01
C ILE A 81 -2.96 -10.95 -21.92
N VAL A 82 -2.96 -9.74 -22.50
CA VAL A 82 -4.10 -8.84 -22.49
C VAL A 82 -5.13 -9.15 -23.57
N GLN A 83 -4.65 -9.57 -24.75
CA GLN A 83 -5.54 -9.91 -25.88
C GLN A 83 -6.29 -11.22 -25.72
N ALA A 84 -5.74 -12.17 -24.95
CA ALA A 84 -6.38 -13.48 -24.74
C ALA A 84 -7.66 -13.44 -23.91
N SER A 85 -7.82 -12.42 -23.05
CA SER A 85 -8.95 -12.36 -22.10
C SER A 85 -10.27 -11.95 -22.74
N TRP A 86 -10.29 -11.43 -23.97
CA TRP A 86 -11.53 -10.89 -24.54
C TRP A 86 -11.83 -11.27 -25.98
N GLU A 87 -10.90 -11.89 -26.68
CA GLU A 87 -11.15 -12.36 -28.06
C GLU A 87 -11.64 -13.81 -28.14
N LYS A 88 -11.58 -14.58 -27.07
CA LYS A 88 -12.02 -15.97 -27.05
C LYS A 88 -12.86 -16.26 -25.82
N GLU A 89 -14.13 -16.59 -26.04
CA GLU A 89 -15.02 -17.22 -25.07
C GLU A 89 -14.60 -18.67 -24.72
N GLU A 90 -13.42 -19.13 -25.16
CA GLU A 90 -12.95 -20.48 -24.91
C GLU A 90 -11.96 -20.48 -23.73
N GLU A 91 -12.38 -21.17 -22.67
CA GLU A 91 -11.64 -21.67 -21.52
C GLU A 91 -10.38 -20.88 -21.15
N LEU A 92 -10.58 -19.92 -20.25
CA LEU A 92 -9.50 -19.24 -19.52
C LEU A 92 -8.73 -20.25 -18.68
N SER A 93 -7.64 -20.79 -19.22
CA SER A 93 -6.58 -21.29 -18.36
C SER A 93 -6.06 -20.08 -17.53
N PRO A 94 -5.85 -20.22 -16.24
CA PRO A 94 -5.34 -19.11 -15.42
C PRO A 94 -3.95 -18.74 -15.93
N GLU A 95 -3.89 -17.63 -16.67
CA GLU A 95 -2.61 -17.07 -17.12
C GLU A 95 -1.78 -16.60 -15.91
N PRO A 96 -0.46 -16.71 -15.96
CA PRO A 96 0.38 -16.31 -14.84
C PRO A 96 0.16 -14.83 -14.52
N ILE A 97 -0.13 -14.55 -13.25
CA ILE A 97 -0.29 -13.18 -12.73
C ILE A 97 0.99 -12.40 -13.03
N PRO A 98 0.90 -11.20 -13.64
CA PRO A 98 2.07 -10.39 -13.93
C PRO A 98 2.89 -10.12 -12.66
N THR A 99 4.21 -10.22 -12.76
CA THR A 99 5.12 -10.08 -11.61
C THR A 99 6.13 -8.98 -11.85
N ILE A 100 6.22 -8.02 -10.94
CA ILE A 100 7.30 -7.04 -10.91
C ILE A 100 8.36 -7.50 -9.93
N LEU A 101 9.54 -7.88 -10.44
CA LEU A 101 10.64 -8.35 -9.62
C LEU A 101 11.61 -7.21 -9.32
N ASN A 102 12.05 -7.12 -8.04
CA ASN A 102 13.08 -6.19 -7.60
C ASN A 102 12.80 -4.71 -7.93
N LEU A 103 11.59 -4.25 -7.60
CA LEU A 103 11.20 -2.85 -7.80
C LEU A 103 12.15 -1.92 -7.04
N THR A 104 12.86 -1.07 -7.77
CA THR A 104 13.73 -0.05 -7.19
C THR A 104 12.97 1.22 -6.82
N LEU A 105 13.51 2.05 -5.91
CA LEU A 105 12.88 3.31 -5.52
C LEU A 105 12.61 4.27 -6.71
N PRO A 106 13.56 4.51 -7.64
CA PRO A 106 13.30 5.34 -8.81
C PRO A 106 12.16 4.81 -9.68
N GLN A 107 12.12 3.49 -9.92
CA GLN A 107 11.04 2.85 -10.68
C GLN A 107 9.68 2.96 -9.98
N ALA A 108 9.63 2.80 -8.64
CA ALA A 108 8.41 2.99 -7.88
C ALA A 108 7.86 4.41 -8.01
N VAL A 109 8.74 5.41 -7.96
CA VAL A 109 8.36 6.83 -8.17
C VAL A 109 7.88 7.06 -9.59
N GLU A 110 8.57 6.52 -10.60
CA GLU A 110 8.15 6.65 -12.00
C GLU A 110 6.78 6.00 -12.24
N LEU A 111 6.58 4.75 -11.79
CA LEU A 111 5.29 4.06 -11.88
C LEU A 111 4.17 4.86 -11.20
N SER A 112 4.44 5.44 -10.04
CA SER A 112 3.45 6.24 -9.32
C SER A 112 3.01 7.49 -10.11
N TYR A 113 3.92 8.16 -10.81
CA TYR A 113 3.56 9.30 -11.65
C TYR A 113 2.78 8.91 -12.91
N ILE A 114 3.02 7.70 -13.43
CA ILE A 114 2.35 7.20 -14.64
C ILE A 114 0.96 6.63 -14.32
N HIS A 115 0.84 5.84 -13.24
CA HIS A 115 -0.36 5.03 -12.99
C HIS A 115 -1.21 5.52 -11.82
N SER A 116 -0.78 6.51 -11.02
CA SER A 116 -1.58 6.99 -9.90
C SER A 116 -2.77 7.83 -10.34
N ARG A 117 -3.95 7.39 -9.92
CA ARG A 117 -5.23 8.10 -10.15
C ARG A 117 -5.25 9.44 -9.42
N GLU A 118 -4.72 9.47 -8.20
CA GLU A 118 -4.67 10.69 -7.38
C GLU A 118 -3.79 11.76 -8.03
N TYR A 119 -2.64 11.33 -8.58
CA TYR A 119 -1.73 12.23 -9.28
C TYR A 119 -2.38 12.84 -10.54
N GLN A 120 -3.06 12.00 -11.33
CA GLN A 120 -3.79 12.44 -12.51
C GLN A 120 -4.93 13.42 -12.13
N THR A 121 -5.72 13.08 -11.12
CA THR A 121 -6.80 13.97 -10.64
C THR A 121 -6.27 15.32 -10.18
N ALA A 122 -5.08 15.38 -9.58
CA ALA A 122 -4.47 16.65 -9.19
C ALA A 122 -4.07 17.51 -10.40
N ILE A 123 -3.58 16.90 -11.48
CA ILE A 123 -3.28 17.59 -12.75
C ILE A 123 -4.59 18.10 -13.38
N GLU A 124 -5.62 17.26 -13.44
CA GLU A 124 -6.93 17.59 -13.99
C GLU A 124 -7.59 18.75 -13.26
N ASN A 125 -7.51 18.81 -11.94
CA ASN A 125 -8.03 19.93 -11.16
C ASN A 125 -7.35 21.28 -11.53
N ALA A 126 -6.04 21.29 -11.73
CA ALA A 126 -5.34 22.49 -12.19
C ALA A 126 -5.78 22.89 -13.61
N TYR A 127 -6.02 21.92 -14.48
CA TYR A 127 -6.52 22.17 -15.83
C TYR A 127 -7.95 22.70 -15.83
N LEU A 128 -8.86 22.13 -15.05
CA LEU A 128 -10.24 22.63 -14.91
C LEU A 128 -10.28 24.08 -14.45
N SER A 129 -9.36 24.45 -13.55
CA SER A 129 -9.21 25.83 -13.12
C SER A 129 -8.75 26.74 -14.28
N ALA A 130 -7.83 26.26 -15.14
CA ALA A 130 -7.41 27.01 -16.34
C ALA A 130 -8.53 27.13 -17.37
N LEU A 131 -9.38 26.12 -17.55
CA LEU A 131 -10.57 26.20 -18.41
C LEU A 131 -11.56 27.24 -17.87
N ALA A 132 -11.78 27.29 -16.56
CA ALA A 132 -12.64 28.31 -15.95
C ALA A 132 -12.10 29.76 -16.20
N LEU A 133 -10.77 29.93 -16.17
CA LEU A 133 -10.14 31.21 -16.54
C LEU A 133 -10.39 31.55 -18.01
N THR A 134 -10.24 30.60 -18.92
CA THR A 134 -10.49 30.81 -20.35
C THR A 134 -11.93 31.27 -20.59
N TYR A 135 -12.89 30.65 -19.88
CA TYR A 135 -14.28 31.06 -19.93
C TYR A 135 -14.50 32.48 -19.41
N GLN A 136 -13.86 32.87 -18.32
CA GLN A 136 -13.93 34.24 -17.78
C GLN A 136 -13.32 35.28 -18.74
N GLN A 137 -12.19 34.94 -19.34
CA GLN A 137 -11.58 35.81 -20.38
C GLN A 137 -12.51 35.97 -21.59
N PHE A 138 -13.16 34.86 -22.01
CA PHE A 138 -14.10 34.90 -23.12
C PHE A 138 -15.28 35.86 -22.89
N GLN A 139 -15.70 36.07 -21.64
CA GLN A 139 -16.81 36.99 -21.33
C GLN A 139 -16.53 38.44 -21.72
N TYR A 140 -15.26 38.84 -21.79
CA TYR A 140 -14.84 40.21 -22.20
C TYR A 140 -14.50 40.31 -23.68
N ASN A 141 -14.56 39.22 -24.43
CA ASN A 141 -14.38 39.20 -25.86
C ASN A 141 -15.67 39.63 -26.58
N VAL A 142 -15.52 39.97 -27.85
CA VAL A 142 -16.68 40.19 -28.73
C VAL A 142 -17.39 38.82 -28.87
N ARG A 143 -18.67 38.81 -28.51
CA ARG A 143 -19.53 37.63 -28.62
C ARG A 143 -20.51 37.80 -29.75
N TYR A 144 -20.63 36.76 -30.55
CA TYR A 144 -21.62 36.70 -31.60
C TYR A 144 -22.93 36.22 -31.03
N LEU A 145 -24.00 36.97 -31.23
CA LEU A 145 -25.37 36.62 -30.88
C LEU A 145 -26.03 36.05 -32.14
N GLY A 146 -26.38 34.81 -32.12
CA GLY A 146 -27.05 34.14 -33.22
C GLY A 146 -28.27 33.36 -32.69
N ALA A 147 -29.06 32.79 -33.59
CA ALA A 147 -30.27 32.05 -33.26
C ALA A 147 -30.13 30.90 -32.25
N ALA A 148 -28.90 30.55 -31.87
CA ALA A 148 -28.62 29.43 -30.98
C ALA A 148 -28.17 29.84 -29.56
N GLY A 149 -28.06 31.11 -29.21
CA GLY A 149 -27.53 31.53 -27.90
C GLY A 149 -28.53 32.35 -27.10
N ASN A 150 -28.94 31.82 -25.93
CA ASN A 150 -29.58 32.47 -24.76
C ASN A 150 -30.68 33.57 -24.98
N THR A 151 -31.21 33.70 -26.13
CA THR A 151 -32.36 34.56 -26.45
C THR A 151 -33.51 33.70 -26.99
N PRO A 152 -34.77 34.07 -26.76
CA PRO A 152 -35.89 33.29 -27.24
C PRO A 152 -35.68 32.97 -28.72
N SER A 153 -35.55 31.68 -28.98
CA SER A 153 -35.31 31.12 -30.31
C SER A 153 -36.20 31.74 -31.30
N SER A 154 -35.63 32.27 -32.39
CA SER A 154 -36.38 32.55 -33.59
C SER A 154 -36.97 31.23 -34.07
N THR A 155 -38.23 30.97 -33.72
CA THR A 155 -38.96 29.82 -34.21
C THR A 155 -39.36 30.10 -35.65
N VAL A 156 -38.77 29.36 -36.57
CA VAL A 156 -39.28 29.29 -37.93
C VAL A 156 -40.49 28.35 -37.91
N THR A 157 -41.69 28.86 -38.09
CA THR A 157 -42.88 28.03 -38.12
C THR A 157 -43.41 27.96 -39.56
N LEU A 158 -43.56 26.76 -40.05
CA LEU A 158 -44.37 26.46 -41.23
C LEU A 158 -45.82 26.35 -40.76
N PHE A 159 -46.73 27.04 -41.44
CA PHE A 159 -48.16 26.95 -41.16
C PHE A 159 -48.91 26.48 -42.39
N ASP A 160 -49.69 25.43 -42.18
CA ASP A 160 -50.63 24.88 -43.15
C ASP A 160 -51.96 24.70 -42.39
N GLN A 161 -52.87 25.66 -42.59
CA GLN A 161 -54.20 25.59 -41.97
C GLN A 161 -55.28 25.73 -43.02
N PRO A 162 -56.35 24.92 -43.01
CA PRO A 162 -57.45 25.02 -43.92
C PRO A 162 -58.10 26.41 -43.89
N GLY A 163 -58.00 27.12 -45.00
CA GLY A 163 -58.57 28.47 -45.16
C GLY A 163 -57.54 29.61 -44.88
N VAL A 164 -56.33 29.33 -44.59
CA VAL A 164 -55.24 30.27 -44.46
C VAL A 164 -54.17 29.93 -45.50
N ALA A 165 -53.55 30.90 -46.11
CA ALA A 165 -52.48 30.66 -47.08
C ALA A 165 -51.27 30.01 -46.38
N ASP A 166 -50.77 28.90 -46.93
CA ASP A 166 -49.56 28.27 -46.48
C ASP A 166 -48.36 29.22 -46.54
N GLY A 167 -47.56 29.18 -45.50
CA GLY A 167 -46.45 30.10 -45.42
C GLY A 167 -45.38 29.74 -44.39
N LEU A 168 -44.32 30.50 -44.45
CA LEU A 168 -43.19 30.39 -43.48
C LEU A 168 -43.14 31.70 -42.70
N SER A 169 -43.17 31.62 -41.41
CA SER A 169 -43.00 32.73 -40.52
C SER A 169 -41.68 32.58 -39.73
N ALA A 170 -40.79 33.51 -39.85
CA ALA A 170 -39.54 33.58 -39.07
C ALA A 170 -39.51 34.95 -38.33
N PRO A 171 -40.30 35.07 -37.24
CA PRO A 171 -40.32 36.30 -36.47
C PRO A 171 -39.08 36.40 -35.59
N ASN A 172 -38.54 37.62 -35.45
CA ASN A 172 -37.47 37.93 -34.52
C ASN A 172 -36.16 37.17 -34.73
N SER A 173 -35.83 36.82 -35.99
CA SER A 173 -34.48 36.27 -36.25
C SER A 173 -33.46 37.33 -35.93
N ARG A 174 -32.58 37.11 -35.00
CA ARG A 174 -31.56 38.07 -34.52
C ARG A 174 -30.18 37.55 -34.81
N PHE A 175 -29.35 38.41 -35.36
CA PHE A 175 -27.89 38.21 -35.46
C PHE A 175 -27.20 39.47 -34.95
N GLY A 176 -26.28 39.33 -34.05
CA GLY A 176 -25.62 40.48 -33.47
C GLY A 176 -24.27 40.17 -32.86
N ILE A 177 -23.67 41.22 -32.36
CA ILE A 177 -22.42 41.17 -31.61
C ILE A 177 -22.57 41.97 -30.31
N SER A 178 -21.99 41.47 -29.26
CA SER A 178 -21.96 42.15 -27.97
C SER A 178 -20.61 42.02 -27.30
N GLN A 179 -20.26 43.00 -26.47
CA GLN A 179 -19.04 42.96 -25.66
C GLN A 179 -19.25 43.68 -24.34
N VAL A 180 -18.75 43.08 -23.29
CA VAL A 180 -18.62 43.71 -21.98
C VAL A 180 -17.24 44.39 -21.92
N LEU A 181 -17.25 45.68 -21.68
CA LEU A 181 -16.02 46.50 -21.60
C LEU A 181 -15.38 46.35 -20.20
N PRO A 182 -14.05 46.45 -20.10
CA PRO A 182 -13.36 46.42 -18.80
C PRO A 182 -13.79 47.53 -17.84
N THR A 183 -14.41 48.61 -18.31
CA THR A 183 -14.97 49.73 -17.54
C THR A 183 -16.32 49.39 -16.89
N GLY A 184 -16.92 48.24 -17.25
CA GLY A 184 -18.28 47.88 -16.88
C GLY A 184 -19.34 48.21 -17.89
N GLY A 185 -18.97 48.95 -18.96
CA GLY A 185 -19.88 49.20 -20.06
C GLY A 185 -20.20 47.93 -20.85
N GLN A 186 -21.35 47.92 -21.47
CA GLN A 186 -21.76 46.88 -22.40
C GLN A 186 -22.30 47.55 -23.67
N TRP A 187 -21.84 47.09 -24.80
CA TRP A 187 -22.42 47.47 -26.08
C TRP A 187 -22.94 46.25 -26.82
N VAL A 188 -24.03 46.46 -27.56
CA VAL A 188 -24.68 45.44 -28.37
C VAL A 188 -25.00 46.05 -29.70
N ALA A 189 -24.71 45.35 -30.77
CA ALA A 189 -25.19 45.70 -32.10
C ALA A 189 -25.85 44.47 -32.71
N GLU A 190 -27.10 44.56 -33.06
CA GLU A 190 -27.89 43.42 -33.53
C GLU A 190 -28.73 43.79 -34.76
N LEU A 191 -28.84 42.84 -35.66
CA LEU A 191 -29.77 42.88 -36.78
C LEU A 191 -30.95 41.95 -36.45
N ALA A 192 -32.09 42.49 -36.19
CA ALA A 192 -33.34 41.72 -36.02
C ALA A 192 -34.10 41.73 -37.37
N ASN A 193 -34.55 40.56 -37.77
CA ASN A 193 -35.34 40.39 -38.98
C ASN A 193 -36.65 39.68 -38.68
N ASN A 194 -37.75 40.20 -39.19
CA ASN A 194 -39.06 39.60 -39.19
C ASN A 194 -39.45 39.29 -40.63
N THR A 195 -39.61 38.05 -40.97
CA THR A 195 -40.01 37.58 -42.30
C THR A 195 -41.25 36.71 -42.18
N LEU A 196 -42.23 37.08 -43.05
CA LEU A 196 -43.40 36.30 -43.35
C LEU A 196 -43.43 36.04 -44.85
N TRP A 197 -43.42 34.80 -45.27
CA TRP A 197 -43.46 34.35 -46.64
C TRP A 197 -44.69 33.46 -46.87
N LEU A 198 -45.62 33.91 -47.70
CA LEU A 198 -46.82 33.19 -48.08
C LEU A 198 -46.58 32.43 -49.40
N PHE A 199 -46.79 31.14 -49.42
CA PHE A 199 -46.51 30.25 -50.57
C PHE A 199 -47.59 30.38 -51.64
N SER A 200 -48.78 30.94 -51.28
CA SER A 200 -49.93 31.18 -52.19
C SER A 200 -49.72 32.38 -53.10
N GLY A 201 -48.60 33.03 -53.15
CA GLY A 201 -48.33 34.26 -53.94
C GLY A 201 -48.96 35.56 -53.37
N GLY A 202 -49.43 35.49 -52.09
CA GLY A 202 -49.90 36.66 -51.37
C GLY A 202 -48.73 37.62 -51.00
N LYS A 203 -49.07 38.71 -50.30
CA LYS A 203 -48.07 39.69 -49.88
C LYS A 203 -47.13 39.07 -48.82
N SER A 204 -45.94 38.69 -49.21
CA SER A 204 -44.85 38.43 -48.27
C SER A 204 -44.33 39.78 -47.72
N SER A 205 -43.98 39.77 -46.45
CA SER A 205 -43.34 40.91 -45.81
C SER A 205 -42.02 40.53 -45.13
N SER A 206 -41.02 41.27 -45.29
CA SER A 206 -39.77 41.12 -44.55
C SER A 206 -39.30 42.54 -44.15
N SER A 207 -39.06 42.73 -42.87
CA SER A 207 -38.51 43.94 -42.30
C SER A 207 -37.34 43.60 -41.38
N SER A 208 -36.34 44.50 -41.44
CA SER A 208 -35.20 44.33 -40.53
C SER A 208 -35.00 45.64 -39.74
N VAL A 209 -34.51 45.45 -38.54
CA VAL A 209 -34.06 46.57 -37.68
C VAL A 209 -32.62 46.33 -37.28
N LEU A 210 -31.74 47.28 -37.58
CA LEU A 210 -30.42 47.31 -37.05
C LEU A 210 -30.45 48.13 -35.77
N ALA A 211 -30.25 47.46 -34.63
CA ALA A 211 -30.26 48.08 -33.32
C ALA A 211 -28.85 48.08 -32.71
N PHE A 212 -28.54 49.17 -32.05
CA PHE A 212 -27.33 49.23 -31.23
C PHE A 212 -27.65 49.87 -29.88
N SER A 213 -27.03 49.33 -28.84
CA SER A 213 -27.15 49.87 -27.49
C SER A 213 -25.78 49.92 -26.80
N LEU A 214 -25.58 50.97 -26.04
CA LEU A 214 -24.43 51.16 -25.17
C LEU A 214 -24.92 51.54 -23.77
N THR A 215 -24.58 50.75 -22.77
CA THR A 215 -24.85 51.09 -21.37
C THR A 215 -23.52 51.18 -20.64
N GLN A 216 -23.19 52.36 -20.09
CA GLN A 216 -21.97 52.54 -19.31
C GLN A 216 -22.32 52.94 -17.87
N PRO A 217 -22.04 52.10 -16.87
CA PRO A 217 -22.20 52.45 -15.47
C PRO A 217 -21.15 53.48 -15.03
N LEU A 218 -21.60 54.50 -14.25
CA LEU A 218 -20.75 55.54 -13.70
C LEU A 218 -20.52 55.40 -12.19
N LEU A 219 -21.41 54.72 -11.45
CA LEU A 219 -21.31 54.51 -10.01
C LEU A 219 -21.22 53.04 -9.70
N ARG A 220 -22.37 52.41 -9.44
CA ARG A 220 -22.41 50.97 -9.13
C ARG A 220 -21.97 50.14 -10.32
N GLY A 221 -20.94 49.27 -10.13
CA GLY A 221 -20.39 48.41 -11.17
C GLY A 221 -19.43 49.14 -12.14
N ALA A 222 -19.13 50.43 -11.90
CA ALA A 222 -18.21 51.20 -12.73
C ALA A 222 -16.74 50.95 -12.36
N GLY A 223 -15.88 50.98 -13.36
CA GLY A 223 -14.42 50.97 -13.20
C GLY A 223 -13.77 49.61 -13.31
N ARG A 224 -12.58 49.60 -13.89
CA ARG A 224 -11.81 48.37 -14.17
C ARG A 224 -11.59 47.50 -12.96
N LYS A 225 -11.31 48.10 -11.78
CA LYS A 225 -11.04 47.38 -10.56
C LYS A 225 -12.23 46.53 -10.11
N ILE A 226 -13.46 47.07 -10.23
CA ILE A 226 -14.67 46.35 -9.82
C ILE A 226 -15.08 45.32 -10.87
N GLN A 227 -15.03 45.69 -12.12
CA GLN A 227 -15.51 44.85 -13.23
C GLN A 227 -14.58 43.69 -13.53
N LEU A 228 -13.26 43.89 -13.50
CA LEU A 228 -12.29 42.86 -13.82
C LEU A 228 -11.93 42.00 -12.59
N GLU A 229 -12.47 42.31 -11.41
CA GLU A 229 -12.09 41.53 -10.23
C GLU A 229 -12.47 40.05 -10.34
N GLY A 230 -13.60 39.70 -10.96
CA GLY A 230 -13.97 38.31 -11.25
C GLY A 230 -12.92 37.61 -12.10
N LEU A 231 -12.43 38.26 -13.15
CA LEU A 231 -11.35 37.74 -13.99
C LEU A 231 -10.04 37.62 -13.20
N THR A 232 -9.65 38.66 -12.48
CA THR A 232 -8.40 38.68 -11.70
C THR A 232 -8.44 37.66 -10.54
N GLN A 233 -9.60 37.44 -9.95
CA GLN A 233 -9.79 36.40 -8.94
C GLN A 233 -9.59 35.00 -9.56
N GLN A 234 -10.13 34.77 -10.75
CA GLN A 234 -9.94 33.51 -11.44
C GLN A 234 -8.47 33.30 -11.87
N GLU A 235 -7.77 34.35 -12.29
CA GLU A 235 -6.32 34.28 -12.56
C GLU A 235 -5.53 33.89 -11.31
N ARG A 236 -5.89 34.44 -10.15
CA ARG A 236 -5.29 34.05 -8.87
C ARG A 236 -5.66 32.61 -8.47
N GLN A 237 -6.90 32.17 -8.75
CA GLN A 237 -7.33 30.82 -8.46
C GLN A 237 -6.49 29.79 -9.23
N VAL A 238 -6.23 30.03 -10.51
CA VAL A 238 -5.31 29.18 -11.29
C VAL A 238 -3.92 29.12 -10.66
N LEU A 239 -3.40 30.26 -10.18
CA LEU A 239 -2.12 30.29 -9.47
C LEU A 239 -2.16 29.47 -8.18
N TYR A 240 -3.28 29.54 -7.42
CA TYR A 240 -3.45 28.74 -6.20
C TYR A 240 -3.49 27.26 -6.52
N ASP A 241 -4.16 26.86 -7.59
CA ASP A 241 -4.28 25.47 -8.00
C ASP A 241 -2.98 24.91 -8.56
N ILE A 242 -2.18 25.71 -9.27
CA ILE A 242 -0.82 25.35 -9.66
C ILE A 242 0.08 25.13 -8.42
N ARG A 243 -0.02 26.01 -7.41
CA ARG A 243 0.71 25.84 -6.16
C ARG A 243 0.23 24.61 -5.38
N ASN A 244 -1.07 24.34 -5.39
CA ASN A 244 -1.66 23.14 -4.80
C ASN A 244 -1.14 21.88 -5.50
N LEU A 245 -1.05 21.89 -6.84
CA LEU A 245 -0.46 20.80 -7.62
C LEU A 245 1.03 20.61 -7.27
N ALA A 246 1.80 21.70 -7.20
CA ALA A 246 3.21 21.64 -6.82
C ALA A 246 3.40 21.09 -5.41
N ARG A 247 2.54 21.51 -4.47
CA ARG A 247 2.51 20.96 -3.10
C ARG A 247 2.11 19.48 -3.10
N PHE A 248 1.07 19.12 -3.86
CA PHE A 248 0.62 17.75 -3.99
C PHE A 248 1.76 16.85 -4.51
N ARG A 249 2.50 17.28 -5.54
CA ARG A 249 3.66 16.53 -6.04
C ARG A 249 4.69 16.22 -4.95
N GLN A 250 4.99 17.19 -4.08
CA GLN A 250 5.91 17.00 -2.96
C GLN A 250 5.37 15.99 -1.94
N THR A 251 4.11 16.14 -1.53
CA THR A 251 3.47 15.24 -0.56
C THR A 251 3.24 13.85 -1.14
N PHE A 252 2.90 13.77 -2.41
CA PHE A 252 2.72 12.51 -3.12
C PHE A 252 4.05 11.75 -3.25
N PHE A 253 5.13 12.43 -3.65
CA PHE A 253 6.46 11.84 -3.62
C PHE A 253 6.81 11.32 -2.22
N ALA A 254 6.59 12.14 -1.19
CA ALA A 254 6.84 11.72 0.18
C ALA A 254 5.99 10.51 0.60
N SER A 255 4.73 10.40 0.16
CA SER A 255 3.87 9.25 0.48
C SER A 255 4.33 7.96 -0.19
N VAL A 256 4.91 8.05 -1.40
CA VAL A 256 5.50 6.89 -2.09
C VAL A 256 6.81 6.45 -1.45
N VAL A 257 7.64 7.38 -1.00
CA VAL A 257 9.00 7.12 -0.52
C VAL A 257 9.04 6.83 0.97
N VAL A 258 8.45 7.74 1.78
CA VAL A 258 8.59 7.73 3.25
C VAL A 258 7.49 6.89 3.89
N PRO A 259 7.78 6.14 4.96
CA PRO A 259 6.77 5.39 5.68
C PRO A 259 5.84 6.35 6.45
N ASN A 260 4.84 6.87 5.79
CA ASN A 260 3.74 7.53 6.47
C ASN A 260 2.68 6.46 6.76
N GLN A 261 2.62 5.99 8.00
CA GLN A 261 1.67 4.96 8.44
C GLN A 261 1.67 3.67 7.61
N ALA A 262 2.87 3.13 7.34
CA ALA A 262 3.10 1.75 6.89
C ALA A 262 3.00 1.43 5.38
N SER A 263 2.80 2.38 4.44
CA SER A 263 2.59 2.02 3.04
C SER A 263 3.65 2.50 2.03
N GLY A 264 4.63 3.31 2.44
CA GLY A 264 5.69 3.79 1.54
C GLY A 264 6.79 2.75 1.27
N PHE A 265 7.63 3.00 0.27
CA PHE A 265 8.75 2.12 -0.12
C PHE A 265 9.66 1.76 1.06
N TYR A 266 10.10 2.74 1.83
CA TYR A 266 10.91 2.48 3.05
C TYR A 266 10.11 1.78 4.16
N GLY A 267 8.80 1.96 4.24
CA GLY A 267 7.96 1.24 5.20
C GLY A 267 7.97 -0.26 4.94
N GLN A 268 7.89 -0.65 3.68
CA GLN A 268 7.98 -2.06 3.29
C GLN A 268 9.37 -2.66 3.53
N LEU A 269 10.44 -1.88 3.25
CA LEU A 269 11.80 -2.30 3.60
C LEU A 269 11.95 -2.50 5.11
N PHE A 270 11.37 -1.61 5.91
CA PHE A 270 11.39 -1.73 7.36
C PHE A 270 10.69 -3.00 7.85
N VAL A 271 9.48 -3.31 7.36
CA VAL A 271 8.79 -4.55 7.74
C VAL A 271 9.53 -5.78 7.21
N THR A 272 10.10 -5.72 6.02
CA THR A 272 10.95 -6.80 5.48
C THR A 272 12.15 -7.06 6.38
N GLN A 273 12.81 -6.00 6.87
CA GLN A 273 13.91 -6.14 7.84
C GLN A 273 13.43 -6.72 9.17
N GLN A 274 12.25 -6.32 9.65
CA GLN A 274 11.67 -6.92 10.85
C GLN A 274 11.41 -8.42 10.69
N ILE A 275 10.88 -8.83 9.51
CA ILE A 275 10.67 -10.26 9.18
C ILE A 275 12.00 -11.00 9.17
N GLN A 276 13.05 -10.43 8.56
CA GLN A 276 14.38 -11.04 8.57
C GLN A 276 14.92 -11.17 9.99
N ASN A 277 14.84 -10.11 10.79
CA ASN A 277 15.28 -10.15 12.19
C ASN A 277 14.48 -11.18 13.01
N GLN A 278 13.17 -11.29 12.79
CA GLN A 278 12.33 -12.26 13.47
C GLN A 278 12.70 -13.70 13.08
N ARG A 279 12.98 -13.95 11.80
CA ARG A 279 13.46 -15.25 11.31
C ARG A 279 14.80 -15.63 11.93
N GLU A 280 15.74 -14.68 12.04
CA GLU A 280 17.02 -14.92 12.70
C GLU A 280 16.84 -15.20 14.21
N ASN A 281 15.92 -14.47 14.88
CA ASN A 281 15.59 -14.76 16.28
C ASN A 281 15.01 -16.17 16.46
N ILE A 282 14.12 -16.60 15.56
CA ILE A 282 13.56 -17.94 15.54
C ILE A 282 14.68 -18.97 15.34
N ARG A 283 15.58 -18.75 14.36
CA ARG A 283 16.72 -19.66 14.13
C ARG A 283 17.60 -19.77 15.36
N ALA A 284 17.99 -18.65 15.95
CA ALA A 284 18.80 -18.64 17.17
C ALA A 284 18.13 -19.38 18.34
N LEU A 285 16.81 -19.21 18.49
CA LEU A 285 16.05 -19.89 19.52
C LEU A 285 15.93 -21.40 19.25
N VAL A 286 15.75 -21.80 17.99
CA VAL A 286 15.74 -23.23 17.61
C VAL A 286 17.09 -23.87 17.95
N VAL A 287 18.20 -23.21 17.66
CA VAL A 287 19.55 -23.66 18.08
C VAL A 287 19.63 -23.88 19.59
N GLN A 288 19.13 -22.91 20.34
CA GLN A 288 19.13 -22.99 21.81
C GLN A 288 18.24 -24.11 22.31
N ILE A 289 17.08 -24.33 21.68
CA ILE A 289 16.17 -25.44 22.00
C ILE A 289 16.83 -26.81 21.72
N GLU A 290 17.47 -26.94 20.54
CA GLU A 290 18.15 -28.20 20.20
C GLU A 290 19.31 -28.49 21.16
N ARG A 291 20.09 -27.47 21.52
CA ARG A 291 21.14 -27.56 22.52
C ARG A 291 20.58 -27.99 23.91
N SER A 292 19.49 -27.35 24.34
CA SER A 292 18.83 -27.67 25.60
C SER A 292 18.28 -29.10 25.58
N ARG A 293 17.66 -29.53 24.46
CA ARG A 293 17.20 -30.89 24.27
C ARG A 293 18.34 -31.92 24.38
N GLU A 294 19.50 -31.61 23.83
CA GLU A 294 20.69 -32.48 23.90
C GLU A 294 21.23 -32.56 25.33
N ILE A 295 21.33 -31.45 26.05
CA ILE A 295 21.80 -31.43 27.45
C ILE A 295 20.87 -32.23 28.36
N TYR A 296 19.54 -32.06 28.18
CA TYR A 296 18.54 -32.72 29.02
C TYR A 296 18.04 -34.07 28.47
N ARG A 297 18.50 -34.45 27.27
CA ARG A 297 18.18 -35.74 26.61
C ARG A 297 16.68 -36.06 26.57
N ILE A 298 15.87 -35.08 26.19
CA ILE A 298 14.43 -35.27 26.06
C ILE A 298 14.10 -35.61 24.62
N ALA A 299 13.35 -36.70 24.42
CA ALA A 299 12.82 -37.02 23.11
C ALA A 299 11.74 -35.98 22.69
N PRO A 300 11.77 -35.49 21.46
CA PRO A 300 10.64 -34.74 20.89
C PRO A 300 9.38 -35.64 20.90
N GLU A 301 8.22 -34.95 20.78
CA GLU A 301 6.95 -35.67 20.62
C GLU A 301 6.94 -36.41 19.29
N GLU A 302 6.68 -37.76 19.36
CA GLU A 302 6.51 -38.58 18.16
C GLU A 302 5.04 -38.70 17.81
N PRO A 303 4.61 -38.16 16.64
CA PRO A 303 3.23 -38.29 16.21
C PRO A 303 2.89 -39.73 15.86
N ILE A 304 1.73 -40.20 16.32
CA ILE A 304 1.16 -41.48 15.97
C ILE A 304 -0.19 -41.25 15.28
N ASP A 305 -0.45 -41.91 14.16
CA ASP A 305 -1.68 -41.68 13.39
C ASP A 305 -2.94 -42.04 14.20
N GLN A 306 -2.89 -43.16 14.98
CA GLN A 306 -3.95 -43.55 15.88
C GLN A 306 -3.33 -44.29 17.07
N LEU A 307 -3.81 -43.99 18.28
CA LEU A 307 -3.50 -44.79 19.44
C LEU A 307 -4.28 -46.12 19.37
N PRO A 308 -3.70 -47.27 19.76
CA PRO A 308 -4.40 -48.54 19.81
C PRO A 308 -5.71 -48.46 20.61
N GLU A 309 -6.76 -49.19 20.19
CA GLU A 309 -8.04 -49.23 20.91
C GLU A 309 -7.84 -49.75 22.34
N GLY A 310 -8.30 -49.01 23.34
CA GLY A 310 -8.15 -49.34 24.74
C GLY A 310 -6.79 -49.04 25.33
N PHE A 311 -5.91 -48.27 24.65
CA PHE A 311 -4.59 -47.94 25.15
C PHE A 311 -4.67 -47.09 26.43
N GLU A 312 -4.25 -47.66 27.55
CA GLU A 312 -4.07 -46.97 28.83
C GLU A 312 -2.62 -47.05 29.27
N VAL A 313 -2.07 -45.88 29.68
CA VAL A 313 -0.71 -45.84 30.23
C VAL A 313 -0.72 -46.50 31.62
N PRO A 314 0.11 -47.54 31.87
CA PRO A 314 0.22 -48.15 33.19
C PRO A 314 0.57 -47.12 34.26
N PRO A 315 0.13 -47.32 35.51
CA PRO A 315 0.39 -46.41 36.63
C PRO A 315 1.87 -46.06 36.80
N ASP A 316 2.75 -47.03 36.62
CA ASP A 316 4.21 -46.92 36.78
C ASP A 316 4.86 -46.07 35.65
N PHE A 317 4.14 -45.89 34.52
CA PHE A 317 4.60 -45.13 33.35
C PHE A 317 3.96 -43.74 33.23
N LYS A 318 2.93 -43.42 34.02
CA LYS A 318 2.21 -42.15 33.95
C LYS A 318 3.11 -40.91 34.18
N GLU A 319 4.19 -41.08 34.95
CA GLU A 319 5.16 -40.03 35.18
C GLU A 319 6.21 -39.88 34.06
N LYS A 320 6.49 -40.98 33.35
CA LYS A 320 7.54 -41.07 32.33
C LYS A 320 7.02 -40.92 30.90
N LEU A 321 5.95 -41.66 30.55
CA LEU A 321 5.35 -41.64 29.22
C LEU A 321 4.20 -40.65 29.18
N ILE A 322 4.37 -39.60 28.37
CA ILE A 322 3.34 -38.59 28.14
C ILE A 322 2.66 -38.92 26.82
N VAL A 323 1.35 -39.13 26.86
CA VAL A 323 0.50 -39.32 25.71
C VAL A 323 -0.28 -38.03 25.55
N SER A 324 0.06 -37.24 24.55
CA SER A 324 -0.68 -36.04 24.20
C SER A 324 -1.90 -36.45 23.37
N LYS A 325 -3.08 -36.44 24.02
CA LYS A 325 -4.37 -36.55 23.32
C LYS A 325 -4.90 -35.12 23.16
N SER A 326 -5.18 -34.69 21.96
CA SER A 326 -5.84 -33.41 21.76
C SER A 326 -7.23 -33.45 22.39
N GLU A 327 -7.50 -32.55 23.34
CA GLU A 327 -8.85 -32.35 23.89
C GLU A 327 -9.76 -31.59 22.89
N ARG A 328 -9.20 -31.09 21.83
CA ARG A 328 -9.97 -30.39 20.76
C ARG A 328 -10.73 -31.44 19.98
N LYS A 329 -12.04 -31.40 20.12
CA LYS A 329 -12.97 -32.24 19.38
C LYS A 329 -13.04 -31.76 17.94
N PRO A 330 -13.03 -32.66 16.93
CA PRO A 330 -13.24 -32.24 15.56
C PRO A 330 -14.57 -31.52 15.44
N SER A 331 -14.58 -30.41 14.71
CA SER A 331 -15.78 -29.60 14.55
C SER A 331 -16.04 -29.28 13.08
N LEU A 332 -17.32 -29.14 12.74
CA LEU A 332 -17.80 -28.75 11.42
C LEU A 332 -18.48 -27.40 11.56
N GLY A 333 -17.94 -26.37 10.88
CA GLY A 333 -18.45 -25.01 10.92
C GLY A 333 -18.66 -24.43 9.54
N TRP A 334 -19.38 -23.32 9.46
CA TRP A 334 -19.62 -22.57 8.24
C TRP A 334 -19.28 -21.10 8.44
N ARG A 335 -18.35 -20.58 7.61
CA ARG A 335 -17.81 -19.22 7.77
C ARG A 335 -18.72 -18.13 7.21
N SER A 336 -19.53 -18.45 6.20
CA SER A 336 -20.44 -17.48 5.59
C SER A 336 -21.75 -17.34 6.37
N GLN A 337 -22.39 -16.17 6.29
CA GLN A 337 -23.70 -15.95 6.93
C GLN A 337 -24.85 -16.63 6.19
N ILE A 338 -24.68 -16.95 4.93
CA ILE A 338 -25.70 -17.55 4.07
C ILE A 338 -25.12 -18.78 3.38
N MET A 339 -25.92 -19.80 3.18
CA MET A 339 -25.60 -20.99 2.42
C MET A 339 -26.57 -21.13 1.26
N THR A 340 -26.07 -21.18 0.03
CA THR A 340 -26.89 -21.37 -1.16
C THR A 340 -27.44 -22.80 -1.26
N PRO A 341 -28.55 -23.02 -2.02
CA PRO A 341 -29.08 -24.37 -2.23
C PRO A 341 -28.08 -25.36 -2.84
N GLU A 342 -27.23 -24.87 -3.76
CA GLU A 342 -26.16 -25.65 -4.40
C GLU A 342 -25.05 -26.05 -3.40
N GLU A 343 -24.69 -25.16 -2.50
CA GLU A 343 -23.72 -25.41 -1.43
C GLU A 343 -24.25 -26.43 -0.40
N ARG A 344 -25.55 -26.44 -0.13
CA ARG A 344 -26.20 -27.44 0.72
C ARG A 344 -26.10 -28.83 0.13
N GLU A 345 -26.45 -28.95 -1.15
CA GLU A 345 -26.36 -30.21 -1.88
C GLU A 345 -24.89 -30.69 -1.94
N SER A 346 -23.95 -29.81 -2.23
CA SER A 346 -22.53 -30.11 -2.24
C SER A 346 -22.02 -30.56 -0.87
N LEU A 347 -22.46 -29.92 0.22
CA LEU A 347 -22.09 -30.30 1.59
C LEU A 347 -22.64 -31.69 1.95
N LEU A 348 -23.90 -31.98 1.61
CA LEU A 348 -24.50 -33.30 1.87
C LEU A 348 -23.85 -34.41 1.05
N ASN A 349 -23.39 -34.11 -0.16
CA ASN A 349 -22.70 -35.07 -1.04
C ASN A 349 -21.23 -35.35 -0.66
N LEU A 350 -20.67 -34.66 0.33
CA LEU A 350 -19.28 -34.91 0.77
C LEU A 350 -19.08 -36.30 1.41
N SER A 351 -20.10 -36.89 2.03
CA SER A 351 -20.07 -38.22 2.58
C SER A 351 -21.47 -38.82 2.75
N ASP A 352 -21.67 -40.05 2.28
CA ASP A 352 -22.95 -40.78 2.37
C ASP A 352 -23.20 -41.41 3.76
N GLN A 353 -22.27 -41.19 4.69
CA GLN A 353 -22.41 -41.80 6.03
C GLN A 353 -23.50 -41.12 6.86
N PRO A 354 -24.41 -41.88 7.48
CA PRO A 354 -25.59 -41.30 8.16
C PRO A 354 -25.24 -40.33 9.29
N LEU A 355 -24.13 -40.58 10.00
CA LEU A 355 -23.65 -39.66 11.03
C LEU A 355 -23.16 -38.31 10.50
N PHE A 356 -22.45 -38.33 9.36
CA PHE A 356 -22.03 -37.10 8.70
C PHE A 356 -23.25 -36.31 8.15
N GLN A 357 -24.20 -37.04 7.54
CA GLN A 357 -25.45 -36.43 7.02
C GLN A 357 -26.23 -35.75 8.15
N ALA A 358 -26.32 -36.33 9.32
CA ALA A 358 -26.96 -35.72 10.48
C ALA A 358 -26.23 -34.44 10.95
N ALA A 359 -24.91 -34.46 11.00
CA ALA A 359 -24.10 -33.31 11.38
C ALA A 359 -24.18 -32.18 10.33
N ALA A 360 -24.15 -32.52 9.04
CA ALA A 360 -24.28 -31.59 7.95
C ALA A 360 -25.68 -30.93 7.92
N GLN A 361 -26.76 -31.70 8.15
CA GLN A 361 -28.13 -31.19 8.27
C GLN A 361 -28.27 -30.23 9.47
N GLU A 362 -27.67 -30.58 10.61
CA GLU A 362 -27.69 -29.71 11.79
C GLU A 362 -26.89 -28.42 11.54
N LEU A 363 -25.77 -28.48 10.82
CA LEU A 363 -25.03 -27.28 10.40
C LEU A 363 -25.87 -26.39 9.46
N ILE A 364 -26.53 -26.98 8.47
CA ILE A 364 -27.45 -26.27 7.56
C ILE A 364 -28.55 -25.56 8.36
N ARG A 365 -29.20 -26.28 9.28
CA ARG A 365 -30.27 -25.73 10.15
C ARG A 365 -29.76 -24.53 10.98
N ARG A 366 -28.56 -24.59 11.52
CA ARG A 366 -27.95 -23.49 12.30
C ARG A 366 -27.61 -22.28 11.43
N VAL A 367 -27.13 -22.50 10.21
CA VAL A 367 -26.86 -21.40 9.25
C VAL A 367 -28.15 -20.73 8.80
N GLU A 368 -29.23 -21.50 8.59
CA GLU A 368 -30.57 -20.96 8.24
C GLU A 368 -31.16 -20.11 9.39
N GLN A 369 -30.95 -20.53 10.63
CA GLN A 369 -31.42 -19.77 11.80
C GLN A 369 -30.70 -18.44 11.98
N ARG A 370 -29.47 -18.29 11.46
CA ARG A 370 -28.74 -17.00 11.45
C ARG A 370 -29.42 -15.92 10.57
N GLY A 371 -30.16 -16.33 9.56
CA GLY A 371 -30.79 -15.41 8.59
C GLY A 371 -32.19 -14.92 9.00
N GLN A 372 -32.76 -15.36 10.12
CA GLN A 372 -34.11 -14.93 10.56
C GLN A 372 -34.01 -13.92 11.70
N PRO A 373 -34.72 -12.76 11.60
CA PRO A 373 -34.80 -11.80 12.69
C PRO A 373 -35.55 -12.39 13.87
N ARG A 374 -34.91 -12.51 15.02
CA ARG A 374 -35.52 -12.90 16.28
C ARG A 374 -36.24 -11.71 16.94
N PRO A 375 -37.45 -11.89 17.52
CA PRO A 375 -37.98 -10.93 18.47
C PRO A 375 -37.17 -10.99 19.78
N ASP A 376 -36.96 -9.81 20.34
CA ASP A 376 -36.16 -9.50 21.53
C ASP A 376 -36.28 -10.49 22.69
N ASP A 377 -35.17 -11.21 22.99
CA ASP A 377 -34.99 -11.85 24.30
C ASP A 377 -33.48 -11.78 24.72
N PRO A 378 -33.11 -11.12 25.84
CA PRO A 378 -31.75 -10.69 26.11
C PRO A 378 -30.86 -11.64 26.90
N ALA A 379 -31.05 -12.96 26.88
CA ALA A 379 -30.33 -13.81 27.84
C ALA A 379 -29.77 -15.17 27.36
N THR A 380 -29.66 -15.46 26.08
CA THR A 380 -28.98 -16.68 25.64
C THR A 380 -27.87 -16.40 24.64
N PRO A 381 -26.62 -16.95 24.83
CA PRO A 381 -25.58 -16.86 23.82
C PRO A 381 -26.09 -17.45 22.50
N ASP A 382 -25.87 -16.75 21.41
CA ASP A 382 -26.27 -17.14 20.04
C ASP A 382 -25.67 -18.52 19.68
N ASP A 383 -26.46 -19.57 19.86
CA ASP A 383 -26.06 -20.95 19.60
C ASP A 383 -25.90 -21.21 18.09
N SER A 384 -26.45 -20.32 17.26
CA SER A 384 -26.37 -20.39 15.80
C SER A 384 -24.95 -20.13 15.25
N SER A 385 -24.06 -19.49 16.04
CA SER A 385 -22.68 -19.19 15.65
C SER A 385 -21.69 -20.32 15.97
N LYS A 386 -22.08 -21.29 16.78
CA LYS A 386 -21.17 -22.35 17.19
C LYS A 386 -21.08 -23.44 16.12
N PRO A 387 -19.88 -23.98 15.85
CA PRO A 387 -19.73 -25.13 14.95
C PRO A 387 -20.40 -26.37 15.57
N VAL A 388 -20.75 -27.33 14.73
CA VAL A 388 -21.22 -28.64 15.20
C VAL A 388 -20.04 -29.42 15.67
N VAL A 389 -19.91 -29.59 16.99
CA VAL A 389 -18.83 -30.37 17.65
C VAL A 389 -19.29 -31.83 17.79
N SER A 390 -18.42 -32.78 17.45
CA SER A 390 -18.72 -34.20 17.52
C SER A 390 -18.05 -34.85 18.73
N ASP A 391 -18.88 -35.48 19.57
CA ASP A 391 -18.42 -36.39 20.62
C ASP A 391 -18.39 -37.86 20.16
N ASN A 392 -18.91 -38.16 18.95
CA ASN A 392 -18.93 -39.52 18.43
C ASN A 392 -17.60 -39.84 17.72
N PRO A 393 -16.88 -40.90 18.13
CA PRO A 393 -15.59 -41.27 17.55
C PRO A 393 -15.67 -41.63 16.05
N GLU A 394 -16.80 -42.17 15.59
CA GLU A 394 -16.99 -42.51 14.17
C GLU A 394 -17.16 -41.25 13.32
N LEU A 395 -17.92 -40.25 13.78
CA LEU A 395 -18.08 -39.00 13.08
C LEU A 395 -16.76 -38.21 13.09
N SER A 396 -15.99 -38.30 14.18
CA SER A 396 -14.66 -37.71 14.27
C SER A 396 -13.70 -38.27 13.20
N ARG A 397 -13.73 -39.60 12.97
CA ARG A 397 -12.94 -40.23 11.90
C ARG A 397 -13.35 -39.76 10.51
N ILE A 398 -14.66 -39.59 10.27
CA ILE A 398 -15.17 -39.09 8.99
C ILE A 398 -14.70 -37.65 8.73
N LEU A 399 -14.83 -36.77 9.72
CA LEU A 399 -14.43 -35.37 9.61
C LEU A 399 -12.90 -35.21 9.36
N VAL A 400 -12.07 -36.02 9.96
CA VAL A 400 -10.61 -35.98 9.75
C VAL A 400 -10.24 -36.42 8.33
N ASN A 401 -10.95 -37.40 7.75
CA ASN A 401 -10.64 -37.95 6.43
C ASN A 401 -11.47 -37.31 5.28
N LEU A 402 -12.22 -36.24 5.57
CA LEU A 402 -13.09 -35.61 4.60
C LEU A 402 -12.28 -34.91 3.50
N ASN A 403 -12.54 -35.24 2.24
CA ASN A 403 -11.97 -34.56 1.08
C ASN A 403 -12.87 -33.43 0.67
N ILE A 404 -12.50 -32.21 0.97
CA ILE A 404 -13.31 -31.01 0.75
C ILE A 404 -12.99 -30.43 -0.64
N PRO A 405 -13.97 -30.31 -1.56
CA PRO A 405 -13.82 -29.68 -2.84
C PRO A 405 -13.39 -28.21 -2.72
N ARG A 406 -12.71 -27.69 -3.75
CA ARG A 406 -12.12 -26.33 -3.73
C ARG A 406 -13.14 -25.22 -3.52
N ASP A 407 -14.34 -25.37 -4.06
CA ASP A 407 -15.48 -24.46 -3.95
C ASP A 407 -16.03 -24.32 -2.52
N LEU A 408 -15.91 -25.36 -1.71
CA LEU A 408 -16.32 -25.33 -0.32
C LEU A 408 -15.19 -25.02 0.67
N GLN A 409 -13.93 -25.11 0.25
CA GLN A 409 -12.76 -24.91 1.14
C GLN A 409 -12.69 -23.52 1.80
N SER A 410 -13.21 -22.50 1.13
CA SER A 410 -13.21 -21.12 1.69
C SER A 410 -14.33 -20.88 2.70
N LYS A 411 -15.39 -21.71 2.69
CA LYS A 411 -16.62 -21.50 3.47
C LYS A 411 -16.85 -22.55 4.55
N LEU A 412 -16.43 -23.79 4.28
CA LEU A 412 -16.54 -24.90 5.24
C LEU A 412 -15.31 -24.92 6.17
N ASP A 413 -15.56 -24.87 7.46
CA ASP A 413 -14.52 -24.93 8.48
C ASP A 413 -14.55 -26.31 9.14
N VAL A 414 -13.53 -27.11 8.90
CA VAL A 414 -13.35 -28.40 9.54
C VAL A 414 -12.10 -28.34 10.38
N GLU A 415 -12.28 -28.21 11.70
CA GLU A 415 -11.16 -28.19 12.63
C GLU A 415 -10.73 -29.65 12.90
N LYS A 416 -9.54 -30.01 12.40
CA LYS A 416 -8.93 -31.32 12.61
C LYS A 416 -8.04 -31.21 13.86
N PRO A 417 -8.24 -32.09 14.87
CA PRO A 417 -7.31 -32.14 15.98
C PRO A 417 -5.93 -32.62 15.49
N PRO A 418 -4.83 -32.16 16.07
CA PRO A 418 -3.53 -32.72 15.79
C PRO A 418 -3.52 -34.22 16.13
N PRO A 419 -2.71 -35.02 15.41
CA PRO A 419 -2.58 -36.43 15.74
C PRO A 419 -2.10 -36.60 17.18
N PRO A 420 -2.50 -37.69 17.88
CA PRO A 420 -1.94 -37.99 19.18
C PRO A 420 -0.42 -38.19 19.09
N SER A 421 0.30 -37.80 20.10
CA SER A 421 1.76 -37.93 20.13
C SER A 421 2.23 -38.60 21.41
N LEU A 422 3.37 -39.31 21.32
CA LEU A 422 4.07 -39.91 22.42
C LEU A 422 5.33 -39.12 22.74
N SER A 423 5.56 -38.85 24.01
CA SER A 423 6.83 -38.27 24.47
C SER A 423 7.25 -38.92 25.78
N TRP A 424 8.55 -38.94 26.06
CA TRP A 424 9.10 -39.58 27.25
C TRP A 424 9.78 -38.51 28.13
N ARG A 425 9.51 -38.60 29.42
CA ARG A 425 10.11 -37.73 30.44
C ARG A 425 11.10 -38.52 31.28
N GLY A 426 12.32 -38.06 31.31
CA GLY A 426 13.35 -38.65 32.16
C GLY A 426 14.19 -39.75 31.49
N LEU A 427 14.97 -40.46 32.29
CA LEU A 427 15.83 -41.58 31.88
C LEU A 427 14.98 -42.76 31.41
N MET A 428 15.35 -43.38 30.30
CA MET A 428 14.79 -44.67 29.87
C MET A 428 15.82 -45.75 30.10
N SER A 429 15.52 -46.66 31.03
CA SER A 429 16.33 -47.86 31.24
C SER A 429 16.00 -48.90 30.17
N ASP A 430 16.83 -49.92 30.01
CA ASP A 430 16.54 -51.06 29.11
C ASP A 430 15.27 -51.81 29.53
N GLU A 431 14.95 -51.83 30.83
CA GLU A 431 13.68 -52.33 31.33
C GLU A 431 12.49 -51.47 30.92
N ASP A 432 12.62 -50.13 31.00
CA ASP A 432 11.58 -49.17 30.54
C ASP A 432 11.34 -49.31 29.03
N ARG A 433 12.40 -49.49 28.25
CA ARG A 433 12.31 -49.74 26.80
C ARG A 433 11.54 -51.01 26.48
N THR A 434 11.90 -52.11 27.14
CA THR A 434 11.22 -53.40 26.91
C THR A 434 9.75 -53.31 27.29
N ARG A 435 9.43 -52.66 28.39
CA ARG A 435 8.06 -52.43 28.85
C ARG A 435 7.28 -51.48 27.90
N LEU A 436 7.90 -50.42 27.40
CA LEU A 436 7.26 -49.51 26.44
C LEU A 436 6.83 -50.26 25.18
N LEU A 437 7.71 -51.11 24.65
CA LEU A 437 7.41 -51.93 23.47
C LEU A 437 6.34 -52.99 23.74
N SER A 438 6.21 -53.47 24.98
CA SER A 438 5.18 -54.42 25.35
C SER A 438 3.81 -53.81 25.68
N LEU A 439 3.64 -52.49 25.61
CA LEU A 439 2.35 -51.83 25.89
C LEU A 439 1.29 -52.08 24.81
N SER A 440 1.71 -52.38 23.59
CA SER A 440 0.79 -52.68 22.48
C SER A 440 1.52 -53.46 21.39
N ASP A 441 0.84 -54.47 20.83
CA ASP A 441 1.32 -55.28 19.70
C ASP A 441 0.99 -54.61 18.34
N ASP A 442 0.38 -53.39 18.32
CA ASP A 442 0.08 -52.65 17.11
C ASP A 442 1.38 -52.23 16.42
N PRO A 443 1.60 -52.64 15.13
CA PRO A 443 2.82 -52.27 14.39
C PRO A 443 3.11 -50.78 14.32
N ALA A 444 2.07 -49.92 14.19
CA ALA A 444 2.21 -48.48 14.15
C ALA A 444 2.70 -47.93 15.50
N PHE A 445 2.12 -48.40 16.59
CA PHE A 445 2.57 -48.06 17.95
C PHE A 445 3.99 -48.53 18.21
N GLN A 446 4.32 -49.75 17.82
CA GLN A 446 5.67 -50.32 18.04
C GLN A 446 6.74 -49.51 17.27
N GLN A 447 6.46 -49.10 16.06
CA GLN A 447 7.40 -48.30 15.30
C GLN A 447 7.65 -46.94 15.98
N VAL A 448 6.59 -46.26 16.42
CA VAL A 448 6.70 -44.96 17.12
C VAL A 448 7.37 -45.13 18.48
N ALA A 449 7.08 -46.21 19.20
CA ALA A 449 7.72 -46.52 20.48
C ALA A 449 9.21 -46.87 20.33
N LEU A 450 9.61 -47.56 19.25
CA LEU A 450 11.01 -47.80 18.90
C LEU A 450 11.74 -46.49 18.57
N ASP A 451 11.13 -45.60 17.78
CA ASP A 451 11.70 -44.30 17.44
C ASP A 451 11.82 -43.42 18.69
N LEU A 452 10.80 -43.42 19.55
CA LEU A 452 10.85 -42.73 20.84
C LEU A 452 11.97 -43.30 21.72
N ALA A 453 12.07 -44.64 21.88
CA ALA A 453 13.12 -45.29 22.66
C ALA A 453 14.53 -45.05 22.09
N ALA A 454 14.68 -44.94 20.77
CA ALA A 454 15.95 -44.61 20.12
C ALA A 454 16.40 -43.16 20.38
N ARG A 455 15.44 -42.25 20.50
CA ARG A 455 15.71 -40.81 20.75
C ARG A 455 15.82 -40.46 22.24
N VAL A 456 15.23 -41.27 23.15
CA VAL A 456 15.29 -41.01 24.58
C VAL A 456 16.64 -41.44 25.15
N ARG A 457 17.50 -40.52 25.40
CA ARG A 457 18.68 -40.68 26.26
C ARG A 457 18.48 -39.81 27.51
N SER A 458 17.96 -40.39 28.54
CA SER A 458 17.89 -39.96 29.97
C SER A 458 17.87 -38.44 30.32
N GLY A 459 16.75 -37.90 30.84
CA GLY A 459 16.65 -36.57 31.47
C GLY A 459 15.20 -36.06 31.72
N THR A 460 15.02 -35.13 32.65
CA THR A 460 13.75 -34.42 32.96
C THR A 460 13.66 -33.10 32.18
N ILE A 461 12.44 -32.69 31.77
CA ILE A 461 12.22 -31.36 31.16
C ILE A 461 12.34 -30.27 32.22
N PRO A 462 13.34 -29.40 32.19
CA PRO A 462 13.37 -28.20 33.03
C PRO A 462 12.32 -27.20 32.55
N ASN A 463 11.87 -26.36 33.47
CA ASN A 463 11.00 -25.24 33.16
C ASN A 463 11.56 -24.34 32.04
N ASP A 464 12.85 -24.28 31.90
CA ASP A 464 13.57 -23.47 30.89
C ASP A 464 13.27 -23.91 29.47
N LEU A 465 13.22 -25.21 29.19
CA LEU A 465 12.87 -25.70 27.83
C LEU A 465 11.40 -25.44 27.48
N ALA A 466 10.49 -25.58 28.45
CA ALA A 466 9.08 -25.25 28.27
C ALA A 466 8.90 -23.74 27.96
N GLN A 467 9.68 -22.88 28.64
CA GLN A 467 9.70 -21.45 28.37
C GLN A 467 10.26 -21.14 26.98
N LEU A 468 11.33 -21.81 26.55
CA LEU A 468 11.90 -21.64 25.21
C LEU A 468 10.92 -22.04 24.10
N LEU A 469 10.21 -23.17 24.28
CA LEU A 469 9.18 -23.63 23.35
C LEU A 469 7.99 -22.65 23.29
N THR A 470 7.55 -22.12 24.43
CA THR A 470 6.50 -21.10 24.49
C THR A 470 6.94 -19.82 23.78
N ARG A 471 8.20 -19.41 23.98
CA ARG A 471 8.78 -18.25 23.30
C ARG A 471 8.88 -18.49 21.79
N LEU A 472 9.23 -19.69 21.34
CA LEU A 472 9.25 -20.06 19.92
C LEU A 472 7.87 -19.88 19.29
N ALA A 473 6.83 -20.45 19.89
CA ALA A 473 5.46 -20.32 19.42
C ALA A 473 5.00 -18.83 19.35
N SER A 474 5.40 -18.02 20.33
CA SER A 474 5.13 -16.58 20.32
C SER A 474 5.85 -15.87 19.19
N LEU A 475 7.14 -16.18 18.91
CA LEU A 475 7.91 -15.59 17.83
C LEU A 475 7.38 -15.99 16.46
N GLU A 476 6.96 -17.25 16.27
CA GLU A 476 6.31 -17.72 15.04
C GLU A 476 4.97 -17.04 14.79
N THR A 477 4.17 -16.85 15.84
CA THR A 477 2.93 -16.09 15.74
C THR A 477 3.21 -14.62 15.35
N GLY A 478 4.23 -14.02 15.95
CA GLY A 478 4.71 -12.68 15.59
C GLY A 478 5.19 -12.60 14.13
N LEU A 479 5.91 -13.62 13.65
CA LEU A 479 6.34 -13.70 12.25
C LEU A 479 5.16 -13.72 11.29
N ARG A 480 4.15 -14.57 11.53
CA ARG A 480 2.94 -14.62 10.70
C ARG A 480 2.20 -13.28 10.67
N SER A 481 2.12 -12.60 11.81
CA SER A 481 1.53 -11.26 11.89
C SER A 481 2.31 -10.21 11.07
N LEU A 482 3.64 -10.27 11.09
CA LEU A 482 4.49 -9.39 10.28
C LEU A 482 4.35 -9.70 8.78
N GLU A 483 4.29 -10.98 8.39
CA GLU A 483 4.08 -11.40 7.00
C GLU A 483 2.71 -10.95 6.48
N GLN A 484 1.65 -11.07 7.30
CA GLN A 484 0.33 -10.53 6.98
C GLN A 484 0.37 -9.00 6.85
N THR A 485 1.06 -8.31 7.75
CA THR A 485 1.24 -6.85 7.69
C THR A 485 1.96 -6.44 6.41
N LEU A 486 3.03 -7.14 6.04
CA LEU A 486 3.75 -6.87 4.79
C LEU A 486 2.85 -7.05 3.57
N ALA A 487 2.08 -8.13 3.50
CA ALA A 487 1.15 -8.39 2.40
C ALA A 487 0.11 -7.26 2.28
N SER A 488 -0.51 -6.87 3.39
CA SER A 488 -1.47 -5.76 3.42
C SER A 488 -0.85 -4.42 3.01
N GLN A 489 0.38 -4.15 3.44
CA GLN A 489 1.12 -2.95 3.05
C GLN A 489 1.51 -2.97 1.57
N GLN A 490 1.87 -4.13 1.03
CA GLN A 490 2.15 -4.30 -0.40
C GLN A 490 0.91 -4.00 -1.24
N ASP A 491 -0.26 -4.46 -0.85
CA ASP A 491 -1.51 -4.19 -1.56
C ASP A 491 -1.85 -2.69 -1.51
N GLN A 492 -1.69 -2.05 -0.35
CA GLN A 492 -1.87 -0.60 -0.21
C GLN A 492 -0.85 0.19 -1.04
N PHE A 493 0.39 -0.28 -1.12
CA PHE A 493 1.43 0.35 -1.91
C PHE A 493 1.15 0.22 -3.42
N LYS A 494 0.75 -0.97 -3.88
CA LYS A 494 0.29 -1.18 -5.26
C LYS A 494 -0.88 -0.23 -5.60
N PHE A 495 -1.83 -0.10 -4.67
CA PHE A 495 -2.95 0.85 -4.85
C PHE A 495 -2.45 2.29 -5.00
N THR A 496 -1.49 2.74 -4.18
CA THR A 496 -0.87 4.07 -4.25
C THR A 496 -0.11 4.27 -5.57
N LEU A 497 0.58 3.23 -6.04
CA LEU A 497 1.23 3.23 -7.35
C LEU A 497 0.25 3.18 -8.53
N GLY A 498 -1.05 2.91 -8.30
CA GLY A 498 -2.07 2.72 -9.33
C GLY A 498 -2.07 1.33 -9.97
N LEU A 499 -1.36 0.37 -9.37
CA LEU A 499 -1.28 -1.02 -9.84
C LEU A 499 -2.41 -1.89 -9.28
N PRO A 500 -2.78 -3.01 -9.94
CA PRO A 500 -3.73 -3.97 -9.40
C PRO A 500 -3.21 -4.64 -8.13
N PRO A 501 -4.06 -4.89 -7.11
CA PRO A 501 -3.65 -5.55 -5.86
C PRO A 501 -3.16 -6.99 -6.05
N ASP A 502 -3.73 -7.71 -6.99
CA ASP A 502 -3.44 -9.12 -7.32
C ASP A 502 -2.10 -9.31 -8.04
N MET A 503 -1.49 -8.23 -8.57
CA MET A 503 -0.17 -8.27 -9.16
C MET A 503 0.89 -8.66 -8.13
N GLN A 504 1.76 -9.63 -8.45
CA GLN A 504 2.90 -9.97 -7.60
C GLN A 504 4.01 -8.93 -7.74
N MET A 505 4.52 -8.46 -6.61
CA MET A 505 5.57 -7.45 -6.57
C MET A 505 6.59 -7.78 -5.50
N THR A 506 7.87 -7.71 -5.85
CA THR A 506 8.97 -7.74 -4.89
C THR A 506 9.77 -6.44 -4.94
N ILE A 507 10.22 -5.97 -3.78
CA ILE A 507 10.99 -4.72 -3.64
C ILE A 507 12.48 -5.04 -3.60
N ASP A 508 13.28 -4.18 -4.19
CA ASP A 508 14.74 -4.25 -4.08
C ASP A 508 15.19 -4.01 -2.63
N THR A 509 15.76 -5.04 -2.03
CA THR A 509 16.27 -5.03 -0.67
C THR A 509 17.75 -4.59 -0.57
N SER A 510 18.35 -4.15 -1.66
CA SER A 510 19.78 -3.74 -1.68
C SER A 510 20.09 -2.62 -0.68
N LEU A 511 19.11 -1.75 -0.44
CA LEU A 511 19.20 -0.67 0.56
C LEU A 511 19.27 -1.19 2.01
N LEU A 512 18.91 -2.44 2.27
CA LEU A 512 19.02 -3.05 3.60
C LEU A 512 20.40 -3.63 3.89
N ARG A 513 21.27 -3.78 2.87
CA ARG A 513 22.60 -4.36 3.05
C ARG A 513 23.45 -3.70 4.15
N PRO A 514 23.46 -2.36 4.32
CA PRO A 514 24.21 -1.73 5.42
C PRO A 514 23.68 -2.11 6.82
N PHE A 515 22.41 -2.56 6.91
CA PHE A 515 21.78 -2.95 8.15
C PHE A 515 21.88 -4.47 8.43
N ALA A 516 22.49 -5.25 7.52
CA ALA A 516 22.80 -6.65 7.75
C ALA A 516 23.97 -6.77 8.71
N LEU A 517 23.66 -6.80 10.01
CA LEU A 517 24.67 -6.82 11.09
C LEU A 517 25.45 -8.15 11.14
N ILE A 518 24.85 -9.24 10.66
CA ILE A 518 25.47 -10.56 10.57
C ILE A 518 25.58 -10.95 9.09
N ASP A 519 26.72 -11.47 8.69
CA ASP A 519 26.90 -11.98 7.33
C ASP A 519 26.15 -13.29 7.14
N PRO A 520 25.35 -13.47 6.07
CA PRO A 520 24.63 -14.71 5.82
C PRO A 520 25.51 -15.96 5.82
N ARG A 521 26.76 -15.85 5.36
CA ARG A 521 27.71 -16.97 5.33
C ARG A 521 28.05 -17.49 6.73
N LEU A 522 28.13 -16.60 7.73
CA LEU A 522 28.28 -17.01 9.14
C LEU A 522 27.08 -17.81 9.63
N THR A 523 25.87 -17.37 9.28
CA THR A 523 24.63 -18.06 9.65
C THR A 523 24.49 -19.41 8.93
N ASP A 524 24.91 -19.48 7.67
CA ASP A 524 24.90 -20.72 6.89
C ASP A 524 25.91 -21.73 7.45
N THR A 525 27.10 -21.28 7.83
CA THR A 525 28.13 -22.14 8.49
C THR A 525 27.62 -22.67 9.83
N GLU A 526 26.96 -21.83 10.63
CA GLU A 526 26.30 -22.26 11.89
C GLU A 526 25.22 -23.32 11.63
N THR A 527 24.36 -23.10 10.62
CA THR A 527 23.30 -24.06 10.27
C THR A 527 23.87 -25.40 9.82
N ARG A 528 24.98 -25.41 9.07
CA ARG A 528 25.68 -26.65 8.67
C ARG A 528 26.32 -27.35 9.86
N LEU A 529 26.91 -26.58 10.78
CA LEU A 529 27.49 -27.10 11.99
C LEU A 529 26.41 -27.75 12.90
N LEU A 530 25.22 -27.15 12.97
CA LEU A 530 24.07 -27.74 13.68
C LEU A 530 23.52 -28.98 12.98
N GLY A 531 23.45 -28.99 11.66
CA GLY A 531 23.05 -30.17 10.88
C GLY A 531 24.01 -31.35 11.10
N PHE A 532 25.30 -31.07 11.35
CA PHE A 532 26.28 -32.08 11.74
C PHE A 532 25.96 -32.72 13.11
N VAL A 533 25.34 -31.98 14.03
CA VAL A 533 24.85 -32.48 15.33
C VAL A 533 23.96 -33.68 15.16
N ASN A 534 22.97 -33.57 14.27
CA ASN A 534 22.02 -34.66 14.04
C ASN A 534 22.72 -35.89 13.47
N GLN A 535 23.73 -35.74 12.59
CA GLN A 535 24.50 -36.85 12.05
C GLN A 535 25.34 -37.57 13.11
N VAL A 536 25.91 -36.83 14.06
CA VAL A 536 26.67 -37.47 15.18
C VAL A 536 25.75 -38.14 16.20
N SER A 537 24.56 -37.61 16.41
CA SER A 537 23.58 -38.19 17.33
C SER A 537 22.89 -39.43 16.78
N GLU A 538 22.85 -39.62 15.45
CA GLU A 538 22.27 -40.72 14.74
C GLU A 538 23.23 -41.94 14.62
N LEU A 539 24.48 -41.82 15.12
CA LEU A 539 25.45 -42.91 15.11
C LEU A 539 24.95 -44.11 15.97
N ARG A 540 24.66 -45.26 15.32
CA ARG A 540 24.18 -46.47 15.99
C ARG A 540 25.33 -47.33 16.46
N LEU A 541 25.21 -47.81 17.71
CA LEU A 541 26.16 -48.69 18.38
C LEU A 541 25.97 -50.18 18.02
N ASP A 542 25.49 -50.51 16.81
CA ASP A 542 25.07 -51.90 16.47
C ASP A 542 26.23 -52.88 16.32
N SER A 543 27.46 -52.42 16.01
CA SER A 543 28.68 -53.19 16.10
C SER A 543 29.93 -52.28 16.21
N ALA A 544 30.95 -52.71 16.95
CA ALA A 544 32.14 -51.88 17.19
C ALA A 544 32.95 -51.58 15.91
N GLU A 545 32.99 -52.46 14.93
CA GLU A 545 33.69 -52.23 13.64
C GLU A 545 32.93 -51.29 12.73
N ASP A 546 31.61 -51.42 12.66
CA ASP A 546 30.77 -50.54 11.83
C ASP A 546 30.72 -49.13 12.41
N PHE A 547 30.66 -48.98 13.74
CA PHE A 547 30.74 -47.71 14.45
C PHE A 547 32.08 -46.97 14.20
N SER A 548 33.20 -47.70 14.22
CA SER A 548 34.51 -47.11 13.91
C SER A 548 34.61 -46.60 12.48
N GLN A 549 33.99 -47.28 11.51
CA GLN A 549 33.93 -46.80 10.12
C GLN A 549 33.03 -45.61 9.97
N GLN A 550 31.91 -45.56 10.68
CA GLN A 550 31.00 -44.41 10.68
C GLN A 550 31.71 -43.17 11.23
N VAL A 551 32.44 -43.28 12.35
CA VAL A 551 33.21 -42.19 12.93
C VAL A 551 34.29 -41.70 11.97
N ARG A 552 35.02 -42.59 11.29
CA ARG A 552 36.04 -42.20 10.27
C ARG A 552 35.44 -41.45 9.09
N ARG A 553 34.21 -41.77 8.69
CA ARG A 553 33.50 -41.05 7.60
C ARG A 553 33.13 -39.59 7.98
N LEU A 554 33.03 -39.26 9.28
CA LEU A 554 32.71 -37.93 9.75
C LEU A 554 33.93 -36.99 9.72
N ILE A 555 35.16 -37.51 9.83
CA ILE A 555 36.39 -36.69 9.89
C ILE A 555 36.54 -35.72 8.73
N PRO A 556 36.37 -36.13 7.44
CA PRO A 556 36.47 -35.20 6.33
C PRO A 556 35.44 -34.07 6.42
N ARG A 557 34.24 -34.39 6.90
CA ARG A 557 33.17 -33.35 7.06
C ARG A 557 33.47 -32.38 8.17
N VAL A 558 34.03 -32.83 9.29
CA VAL A 558 34.48 -31.94 10.36
C VAL A 558 35.64 -31.05 9.87
N ARG A 559 36.58 -31.59 9.11
CA ARG A 559 37.67 -30.82 8.52
C ARG A 559 37.17 -29.74 7.60
N GLU A 560 36.16 -30.04 6.80
CA GLU A 560 35.48 -29.04 5.93
C GLU A 560 34.83 -27.94 6.78
N LEU A 561 34.09 -28.31 7.85
CA LEU A 561 33.47 -27.33 8.77
C LEU A 561 34.49 -26.45 9.49
N VAL A 562 35.61 -27.01 9.95
CA VAL A 562 36.70 -26.23 10.53
C VAL A 562 37.25 -25.22 9.53
N GLN A 563 37.47 -25.61 8.29
CA GLN A 563 37.91 -24.68 7.22
C GLN A 563 36.87 -23.61 6.91
N GLU A 564 35.58 -23.99 6.86
CA GLU A 564 34.48 -23.03 6.66
C GLU A 564 34.43 -21.98 7.76
N VAL A 565 34.61 -22.34 9.02
CA VAL A 565 34.67 -21.38 10.13
C VAL A 565 35.84 -20.41 9.96
N GLU A 566 36.99 -20.88 9.47
CA GLU A 566 38.16 -20.00 9.20
C GLU A 566 37.85 -19.01 8.09
N GLN A 567 37.34 -19.49 6.96
CA GLN A 567 37.09 -18.66 5.76
C GLN A 567 35.86 -17.75 5.93
N ASN A 568 34.75 -18.31 6.42
CA ASN A 568 33.50 -17.56 6.54
C ASN A 568 33.36 -16.82 7.88
N GLY A 569 34.13 -17.20 8.91
CA GLY A 569 34.15 -16.53 10.19
C GLY A 569 35.26 -15.48 10.28
N PHE A 570 36.48 -15.94 10.50
CA PHE A 570 37.60 -15.05 10.84
C PHE A 570 38.01 -14.10 9.72
N GLU A 571 38.00 -14.52 8.44
CA GLU A 571 38.37 -13.62 7.33
C GLU A 571 37.37 -12.49 7.11
N ILE A 572 36.06 -12.80 7.22
CA ILE A 572 35.03 -11.78 7.10
C ILE A 572 35.19 -10.73 8.18
N ILE A 573 35.43 -11.14 9.43
CA ILE A 573 35.55 -10.21 10.54
C ILE A 573 36.85 -9.37 10.43
N ARG A 574 37.96 -9.93 9.94
CA ARG A 574 39.16 -9.15 9.62
C ARG A 574 38.88 -8.04 8.62
N ASN A 575 38.04 -8.32 7.61
CA ASN A 575 37.64 -7.31 6.64
C ASN A 575 36.72 -6.26 7.28
N ASP A 576 35.80 -6.67 8.16
CA ASP A 576 34.93 -5.74 8.89
C ASP A 576 35.74 -4.84 9.84
N PHE A 577 36.77 -5.36 10.53
CA PHE A 577 37.73 -4.53 11.31
C PHE A 577 38.43 -3.47 10.46
N ARG A 578 39.00 -3.88 9.33
CA ARG A 578 39.65 -2.93 8.41
C ARG A 578 38.72 -1.80 8.00
N ARG A 579 37.51 -2.12 7.62
CA ARG A 579 36.48 -1.13 7.26
C ARG A 579 36.10 -0.22 8.41
N THR A 580 36.00 -0.76 9.62
CA THR A 580 35.67 0.03 10.81
C THR A 580 36.82 0.97 11.16
N GLU A 581 38.08 0.53 11.06
CA GLU A 581 39.25 1.35 11.28
C GLU A 581 39.41 2.47 10.23
N GLU A 582 39.20 2.17 8.95
CA GLU A 582 39.19 3.15 7.86
C GLU A 582 38.13 4.24 8.04
N ASN A 583 36.98 3.92 8.63
CA ASN A 583 35.87 4.85 8.84
C ASN A 583 35.86 5.45 10.27
N LEU A 584 36.79 5.10 11.14
CA LEU A 584 36.79 5.51 12.55
C LEU A 584 36.81 7.03 12.71
N ASP A 585 37.73 7.72 12.02
CA ASP A 585 37.87 9.18 12.12
C ASP A 585 36.60 9.90 11.67
N ARG A 586 35.96 9.41 10.60
CA ARG A 586 34.68 9.93 10.12
C ARG A 586 33.56 9.67 11.14
N ARG A 587 33.54 8.48 11.74
CA ARG A 587 32.57 8.15 12.80
C ARG A 587 32.72 9.04 14.02
N LEU A 588 33.96 9.29 14.46
CA LEU A 588 34.25 10.16 15.60
C LEU A 588 33.89 11.63 15.32
N SER A 589 34.07 12.11 14.09
CA SER A 589 33.67 13.47 13.70
C SER A 589 32.13 13.71 13.74
N LEU A 590 31.33 12.65 13.63
CA LEU A 590 29.87 12.72 13.73
C LEU A 590 29.38 12.80 15.17
N LEU A 591 30.23 12.53 16.19
CA LEU A 591 29.83 12.56 17.58
C LEU A 591 30.23 13.92 18.22
N ASP A 592 29.27 14.50 18.94
CA ASP A 592 29.47 15.78 19.63
C ASP A 592 30.04 15.59 21.04
N ASP A 593 29.83 14.44 21.68
CA ASP A 593 30.20 14.14 23.05
C ASP A 593 31.53 13.37 23.10
N GLU A 594 32.54 13.94 23.81
CA GLU A 594 33.83 13.29 24.01
C GLU A 594 33.74 11.97 24.77
N ALA A 595 32.75 11.81 25.66
CA ALA A 595 32.51 10.54 26.33
C ALA A 595 32.07 9.46 25.35
N GLN A 596 31.22 9.79 24.38
CA GLN A 596 30.82 8.87 23.31
C GLN A 596 32.00 8.54 22.39
N LYS A 597 32.87 9.49 22.06
CA LYS A 597 34.09 9.24 21.27
C LYS A 597 35.01 8.26 21.96
N LEU A 598 35.23 8.48 23.27
CA LEU A 598 36.05 7.58 24.09
C LEU A 598 35.40 6.17 24.13
N LEU A 599 34.09 6.10 24.28
CA LEU A 599 33.37 4.82 24.33
C LEU A 599 33.52 4.04 23.00
N VAL A 600 33.43 4.70 21.85
CA VAL A 600 33.65 4.05 20.54
C VAL A 600 35.05 3.47 20.43
N ARG A 601 36.09 4.20 20.86
CA ARG A 601 37.49 3.71 20.88
C ARG A 601 37.64 2.51 21.80
N THR A 602 37.16 2.62 23.04
CA THR A 602 37.20 1.54 24.01
C THR A 602 36.48 0.29 23.55
N ASN A 603 35.34 0.46 22.88
CA ASN A 603 34.57 -0.64 22.27
C ASN A 603 35.40 -1.34 21.18
N LEU A 604 36.02 -0.58 20.28
CA LEU A 604 36.86 -1.14 19.23
C LEU A 604 38.07 -1.91 19.79
N GLU A 605 38.76 -1.35 20.77
CA GLU A 605 39.89 -2.01 21.46
C GLU A 605 39.43 -3.34 22.11
N ARG A 606 38.25 -3.34 22.72
CA ARG A 606 37.68 -4.56 23.32
C ARG A 606 37.33 -5.59 22.26
N ASP A 607 36.69 -5.17 21.15
CA ASP A 607 36.33 -6.07 20.05
C ASP A 607 37.62 -6.68 19.44
N GLN A 608 38.71 -5.90 19.31
CA GLN A 608 40.01 -6.42 18.91
C GLN A 608 40.61 -7.41 19.90
N PHE A 609 40.44 -7.18 21.21
CA PHE A 609 40.85 -8.13 22.23
C PHE A 609 40.09 -9.43 22.16
N MET A 610 38.74 -9.37 22.09
CA MET A 610 37.86 -10.53 21.94
C MET A 610 38.19 -11.34 20.69
N PHE A 611 38.43 -10.65 19.57
CA PHE A 611 38.82 -11.31 18.33
C PHE A 611 40.17 -12.03 18.43
N ARG A 612 41.17 -11.42 19.05
CA ARG A 612 42.48 -12.09 19.28
C ARG A 612 42.34 -13.32 20.17
N ASP A 613 41.51 -13.25 21.20
CA ASP A 613 41.20 -14.40 22.05
C ASP A 613 40.47 -15.53 21.29
N ALA A 614 39.48 -15.14 20.48
CA ALA A 614 38.75 -16.11 19.62
C ALA A 614 39.69 -16.79 18.62
N VAL A 615 40.60 -16.06 17.98
CA VAL A 615 41.63 -16.62 17.08
C VAL A 615 42.56 -17.60 17.83
N LYS A 616 42.97 -17.26 19.05
CA LYS A 616 43.81 -18.12 19.85
C LYS A 616 43.08 -19.44 20.22
N LYS A 617 41.83 -19.33 20.71
CA LYS A 617 40.99 -20.48 21.03
C LYS A 617 40.77 -21.37 19.81
N TYR A 618 40.45 -20.76 18.66
CA TYR A 618 40.25 -21.46 17.39
C TYR A 618 41.52 -22.24 16.95
N ASN A 619 42.73 -21.64 17.04
CA ASN A 619 43.98 -22.32 16.66
C ASN A 619 44.25 -23.52 17.57
N GLN A 620 43.97 -23.43 18.86
CA GLN A 620 44.04 -24.55 19.79
C GLN A 620 43.08 -25.69 19.46
N LEU A 621 41.86 -25.31 19.07
CA LEU A 621 40.83 -26.28 18.61
C LEU A 621 41.26 -26.98 17.33
N LYS A 622 41.83 -26.25 16.37
CA LYS A 622 42.31 -26.78 15.09
C LYS A 622 43.46 -27.79 15.33
N GLU A 623 44.42 -27.47 16.18
CA GLU A 623 45.52 -28.37 16.56
C GLU A 623 44.97 -29.60 17.29
N GLY A 624 44.06 -29.44 18.25
CA GLY A 624 43.43 -30.55 18.97
C GLY A 624 42.58 -31.46 18.05
N PHE A 625 41.91 -30.88 17.03
CA PHE A 625 41.21 -31.68 16.03
C PHE A 625 42.15 -32.50 15.14
N GLU A 626 43.27 -31.91 14.68
CA GLU A 626 44.23 -32.63 13.85
C GLU A 626 44.89 -33.80 14.63
N ASP A 627 45.25 -33.60 15.92
CA ASP A 627 45.73 -34.70 16.81
C ASP A 627 44.66 -35.77 17.00
N THR A 628 43.40 -35.39 17.27
CA THR A 628 42.28 -36.32 17.45
C THR A 628 41.98 -37.09 16.15
N SER A 629 42.03 -36.41 15.00
CA SER A 629 41.76 -37.05 13.67
C SER A 629 42.84 -38.13 13.34
N LEU A 630 44.10 -37.83 13.62
CA LEU A 630 45.22 -38.75 13.46
C LEU A 630 45.04 -39.98 14.36
N ARG A 631 44.70 -39.80 15.64
CA ARG A 631 44.45 -40.92 16.59
C ARG A 631 43.26 -41.79 16.23
N ILE A 632 42.23 -41.21 15.62
CA ILE A 632 41.04 -41.93 15.08
C ILE A 632 41.43 -42.72 13.83
N GLU A 633 42.20 -42.11 12.90
CA GLU A 633 42.69 -42.79 11.70
C GLU A 633 43.65 -43.96 12.03
N GLU A 634 44.50 -43.81 12.98
CA GLU A 634 45.45 -44.81 13.45
C GLU A 634 44.82 -45.87 14.39
N GLY A 635 43.55 -45.70 14.80
CA GLY A 635 42.84 -46.63 15.68
C GLY A 635 43.36 -46.63 17.13
N ARG A 636 44.02 -45.51 17.56
CA ARG A 636 44.58 -45.38 18.91
C ARG A 636 43.60 -44.83 19.94
N ILE A 637 42.39 -44.48 19.55
CA ILE A 637 41.33 -43.99 20.42
C ILE A 637 40.13 -44.96 20.38
N ALA A 638 39.50 -45.20 21.51
CA ALA A 638 38.23 -45.97 21.55
C ALA A 638 37.11 -45.17 20.79
N PRO A 639 36.25 -45.86 20.03
CA PRO A 639 35.20 -45.18 19.24
C PRO A 639 34.29 -44.25 20.06
N VAL A 640 33.97 -44.63 21.31
CA VAL A 640 33.15 -43.83 22.23
C VAL A 640 33.84 -42.52 22.62
N ASP A 641 35.14 -42.57 22.91
CA ASP A 641 35.95 -41.41 23.26
C ASP A 641 36.14 -40.50 22.06
N ALA A 642 36.23 -41.07 20.86
CA ALA A 642 36.27 -40.31 19.61
C ALA A 642 35.01 -39.47 19.37
N VAL A 643 33.82 -40.05 19.59
CA VAL A 643 32.54 -39.35 19.51
C VAL A 643 32.44 -38.23 20.56
N THR A 644 32.88 -38.51 21.78
CA THR A 644 32.91 -37.48 22.85
C THR A 644 33.78 -36.30 22.45
N ARG A 645 34.99 -36.56 21.93
CA ARG A 645 35.89 -35.50 21.44
C ARG A 645 35.33 -34.73 20.26
N LEU A 646 34.65 -35.39 19.32
CA LEU A 646 33.99 -34.72 18.20
C LEU A 646 32.82 -33.83 18.66
N ARG A 647 32.13 -34.24 19.73
CA ARG A 647 31.08 -33.43 20.36
C ARG A 647 31.64 -32.17 21.04
N GLU A 648 32.71 -32.33 21.82
CA GLU A 648 33.41 -31.22 22.46
C GLU A 648 33.90 -30.22 21.40
N LEU A 649 34.57 -30.70 20.36
CA LEU A 649 35.05 -29.85 19.25
C LEU A 649 33.91 -29.09 18.57
N ARG A 650 32.79 -29.77 18.33
CA ARG A 650 31.61 -29.10 17.73
C ARG A 650 31.11 -28.00 18.62
N GLU A 651 30.97 -28.21 19.91
CA GLU A 651 30.53 -27.21 20.87
C GLU A 651 31.44 -26.00 20.90
N ASP A 652 32.72 -26.25 20.91
CA ASP A 652 33.74 -25.22 20.88
C ASP A 652 33.72 -24.42 19.56
N LEU A 653 33.46 -25.05 18.40
CA LEU A 653 33.27 -24.38 17.12
C LEU A 653 31.99 -23.53 17.09
N LEU A 654 30.89 -24.04 17.67
CA LEU A 654 29.64 -23.27 17.80
C LEU A 654 29.85 -22.02 18.67
N GLN A 655 30.50 -22.18 19.80
CA GLN A 655 30.85 -21.08 20.70
C GLN A 655 31.72 -20.06 19.99
N SER A 656 32.74 -20.52 19.26
CA SER A 656 33.58 -19.62 18.45
C SER A 656 32.79 -18.83 17.43
N LEU A 657 31.84 -19.45 16.70
CA LEU A 657 30.99 -18.77 15.74
C LEU A 657 30.05 -17.75 16.41
N GLN A 658 29.50 -18.08 17.57
CA GLN A 658 28.62 -17.18 18.31
C GLN A 658 29.39 -15.95 18.80
N SER A 659 30.58 -16.13 19.36
CA SER A 659 31.47 -15.00 19.73
C SER A 659 31.85 -14.15 18.52
N LEU A 660 32.13 -14.75 17.35
CA LEU A 660 32.38 -14.05 16.11
C LEU A 660 31.18 -13.24 15.64
N LYS A 661 29.96 -13.75 15.77
CA LYS A 661 28.72 -13.00 15.45
C LYS A 661 28.53 -11.78 16.36
N VAL A 662 28.85 -11.90 17.66
CA VAL A 662 28.78 -10.78 18.60
C VAL A 662 29.75 -9.67 18.18
N ILE A 663 31.01 -10.04 17.87
CA ILE A 663 32.05 -9.10 17.41
C ILE A 663 31.59 -8.42 16.09
N GLN A 664 31.11 -9.21 15.12
CA GLN A 664 30.65 -8.69 13.84
C GLN A 664 29.48 -7.71 14.01
N THR A 665 28.51 -8.05 14.84
CA THR A 665 27.36 -7.18 15.13
C THR A 665 27.83 -5.86 15.71
N GLY A 666 28.80 -5.87 16.61
CA GLY A 666 29.43 -4.68 17.17
C GLY A 666 30.10 -3.81 16.13
N LEU A 667 30.96 -4.39 15.27
CA LEU A 667 31.71 -3.68 14.24
C LEU A 667 30.78 -3.08 13.19
N ARG A 668 29.83 -3.88 12.66
CA ARG A 668 28.89 -3.41 11.63
C ARG A 668 27.91 -2.37 12.16
N ALA A 669 27.50 -2.46 13.41
CA ALA A 669 26.71 -1.42 14.06
C ALA A 669 27.41 -0.07 14.06
N GLU A 670 28.74 -0.02 14.22
CA GLU A 670 29.52 1.24 14.17
C GLU A 670 29.64 1.82 12.75
N LEU A 671 29.52 0.99 11.72
CA LEU A 671 29.54 1.43 10.32
C LEU A 671 28.24 2.13 9.87
N ILE A 672 27.14 2.00 10.63
CA ILE A 672 25.89 2.70 10.31
C ILE A 672 26.01 4.15 10.76
N GLU A 673 26.01 5.07 9.80
CA GLU A 673 26.15 6.51 10.05
C GLU A 673 24.79 7.20 9.88
N LEU A 674 24.45 8.09 10.80
CA LEU A 674 23.34 9.02 10.65
C LEU A 674 23.88 10.39 10.29
N PRO A 675 23.41 11.01 9.19
CA PRO A 675 23.83 12.36 8.83
C PRO A 675 23.43 13.35 9.92
N LYS A 676 24.30 14.34 10.14
CA LYS A 676 24.06 15.41 11.10
C LYS A 676 23.08 16.42 10.51
N PHE A 677 22.02 16.74 11.25
CA PHE A 677 21.11 17.81 10.90
C PHE A 677 21.53 19.08 11.65
N GLU A 678 22.09 20.07 10.93
CA GLU A 678 22.78 21.21 11.53
C GLU A 678 21.91 22.48 11.67
N MET A 679 20.70 22.49 11.09
CA MET A 679 19.84 23.66 11.14
C MET A 679 19.21 23.84 12.51
N SER A 680 19.21 25.09 13.00
CA SER A 680 18.47 25.43 14.23
C SER A 680 16.96 25.40 14.00
N ILE A 681 16.19 25.30 15.09
CA ILE A 681 14.73 25.27 15.02
C ILE A 681 14.17 26.56 14.40
N GLU A 682 14.81 27.70 14.65
CA GLU A 682 14.45 28.99 14.11
C GLU A 682 14.65 29.04 12.60
N GLN A 683 15.82 28.56 12.12
CA GLN A 683 16.14 28.49 10.68
C GLN A 683 15.17 27.59 9.93
N VAL A 684 14.80 26.44 10.51
CA VAL A 684 13.86 25.51 9.87
C VAL A 684 12.45 26.11 9.82
N VAL A 685 12.02 26.79 10.89
CA VAL A 685 10.74 27.51 10.90
C VAL A 685 10.73 28.63 9.88
N GLU A 686 11.77 29.44 9.78
CA GLU A 686 11.89 30.52 8.81
C GLU A 686 11.82 29.98 7.37
N LEU A 687 12.61 28.93 7.08
CA LEU A 687 12.58 28.25 5.78
C LEU A 687 11.19 27.71 5.43
N ALA A 688 10.47 27.15 6.39
CA ALA A 688 9.11 26.69 6.20
C ALA A 688 8.13 27.84 5.93
N MET A 689 8.25 28.96 6.65
CA MET A 689 7.39 30.12 6.48
C MET A 689 7.57 30.80 5.11
N GLU A 690 8.78 30.74 4.56
CA GLU A 690 9.08 31.30 3.24
C GLU A 690 8.64 30.39 2.08
N ASN A 691 8.77 29.08 2.23
CA ASN A 691 8.63 28.12 1.12
C ASN A 691 7.30 27.35 1.10
N ARG A 692 6.50 27.41 2.17
CA ARG A 692 5.22 26.70 2.21
C ARG A 692 4.18 27.34 1.25
N LEU A 693 3.85 26.63 0.17
CA LEU A 693 2.94 27.08 -0.87
C LEU A 693 1.49 27.28 -0.36
N GLU A 694 1.05 26.46 0.57
CA GLU A 694 -0.27 26.62 1.21
C GLU A 694 -0.37 27.90 2.03
N LEU A 695 0.71 28.35 2.66
CA LEU A 695 0.74 29.63 3.37
C LEU A 695 0.66 30.83 2.39
N MET A 696 1.34 30.71 1.25
CA MET A 696 1.24 31.70 0.17
C MET A 696 -0.19 31.79 -0.35
N ASN A 697 -0.89 30.65 -0.54
CA ASN A 697 -2.29 30.61 -0.95
C ASN A 697 -3.21 31.20 0.13
N ALA A 698 -3.00 30.86 1.40
CA ALA A 698 -3.79 31.42 2.50
C ALA A 698 -3.64 32.95 2.60
N ARG A 699 -2.43 33.49 2.35
CA ARG A 699 -2.19 34.93 2.26
C ARG A 699 -2.96 35.53 1.08
N GLY A 700 -2.97 34.86 -0.07
CA GLY A 700 -3.77 35.22 -1.22
C GLY A 700 -5.27 35.26 -0.90
N ASN A 701 -5.80 34.26 -0.23
CA ASN A 701 -7.21 34.19 0.18
C ASN A 701 -7.63 35.35 1.11
N VAL A 702 -6.74 35.82 2.00
CA VAL A 702 -6.99 37.02 2.81
C VAL A 702 -7.11 38.26 1.92
N MET A 703 -6.25 38.37 0.90
CA MET A 703 -6.32 39.50 -0.07
C MET A 703 -7.60 39.43 -0.90
N ASP A 704 -8.02 38.24 -1.33
CA ASP A 704 -9.26 38.04 -2.07
C ASP A 704 -10.50 38.39 -1.23
N ALA A 705 -10.54 37.98 0.02
CA ALA A 705 -11.60 38.37 0.95
C ALA A 705 -11.66 39.86 1.18
N ARG A 706 -10.50 40.58 1.19
CA ARG A 706 -10.46 42.03 1.26
C ARG A 706 -11.01 42.69 -0.02
N ARG A 707 -10.65 42.18 -1.20
CA ARG A 707 -11.16 42.67 -2.48
C ARG A 707 -12.66 42.44 -2.61
N GLN A 708 -13.16 41.29 -2.15
CA GLN A 708 -14.58 40.99 -2.09
C GLN A 708 -15.34 41.99 -1.19
N LEU A 709 -14.71 42.50 -0.14
CA LEU A 709 -15.27 43.56 0.71
C LEU A 709 -15.45 44.86 -0.11
N GLU A 710 -14.46 45.25 -0.93
CA GLU A 710 -14.52 46.42 -1.81
C GLU A 710 -15.64 46.25 -2.85
N ILE A 711 -15.82 45.07 -3.44
CA ILE A 711 -16.91 44.82 -4.43
C ILE A 711 -18.27 44.95 -3.76
N THR A 712 -18.43 44.35 -2.59
CA THR A 712 -19.72 44.40 -1.86
C THR A 712 -20.03 45.81 -1.36
N ALA A 713 -19.02 46.64 -1.04
CA ALA A 713 -19.18 48.06 -0.74
C ALA A 713 -19.65 48.85 -1.98
N ASN A 714 -19.07 48.58 -3.16
CA ASN A 714 -19.50 49.22 -4.41
C ASN A 714 -20.98 48.91 -4.72
N ARG A 715 -21.48 47.72 -4.37
CA ARG A 715 -22.89 47.35 -4.58
C ARG A 715 -23.88 48.14 -3.74
N LEU A 716 -23.41 48.88 -2.71
CA LEU A 716 -24.22 49.79 -1.92
C LEU A 716 -24.45 51.16 -2.61
N GLN A 717 -23.70 51.46 -3.67
CA GLN A 717 -23.86 52.70 -4.42
C GLN A 717 -25.13 52.70 -5.24
N SER A 718 -25.68 53.90 -5.53
CA SER A 718 -26.78 54.09 -6.48
C SER A 718 -26.35 53.67 -7.89
N VAL A 719 -27.32 53.30 -8.72
CA VAL A 719 -27.08 53.04 -10.14
C VAL A 719 -27.18 54.37 -10.88
N LEU A 720 -26.13 54.68 -11.60
CA LEU A 720 -26.12 55.78 -12.56
C LEU A 720 -25.45 55.29 -13.84
N ASN A 721 -26.23 55.14 -14.91
CA ASN A 721 -25.74 54.68 -16.19
C ASN A 721 -25.90 55.79 -17.26
N VAL A 722 -24.94 55.91 -18.15
CA VAL A 722 -25.10 56.51 -19.44
C VAL A 722 -25.66 55.42 -20.37
N VAL A 723 -26.76 55.69 -21.01
CA VAL A 723 -27.42 54.81 -21.97
C VAL A 723 -27.49 55.56 -23.31
N ALA A 724 -27.05 54.83 -24.34
CA ALA A 724 -27.23 55.32 -25.71
C ALA A 724 -27.82 54.16 -26.51
N GLU A 725 -28.95 54.37 -27.13
CA GLU A 725 -29.67 53.36 -27.91
C GLU A 725 -30.02 53.97 -29.26
N GLY A 726 -29.91 53.17 -30.29
CA GLY A 726 -30.30 53.59 -31.62
C GLY A 726 -30.81 52.44 -32.45
N GLU A 727 -31.74 52.70 -33.30
CA GLU A 727 -32.26 51.70 -34.21
C GLU A 727 -32.45 52.30 -35.59
N ILE A 728 -32.23 51.53 -36.62
CA ILE A 728 -32.46 51.87 -38.00
C ILE A 728 -33.36 50.83 -38.64
N GLY A 729 -34.56 51.19 -39.00
CA GLY A 729 -35.52 50.28 -39.64
C GLY A 729 -35.35 50.26 -41.14
N THR A 730 -35.92 49.28 -41.80
CA THR A 730 -36.03 49.17 -43.26
C THR A 730 -37.34 49.76 -43.73
N GLU A 731 -37.39 50.15 -45.01
CA GLU A 731 -38.58 50.55 -45.66
C GLU A 731 -39.71 49.51 -45.54
N PRO A 732 -40.96 49.86 -45.19
CA PRO A 732 -42.08 48.93 -45.14
C PRO A 732 -42.25 48.21 -46.49
N GLY A 733 -42.53 46.90 -46.40
CA GLY A 733 -42.67 46.03 -47.57
C GLY A 733 -41.64 44.88 -47.50
N ASN A 734 -41.43 44.21 -48.61
CA ASN A 734 -40.51 43.05 -48.69
C ASN A 734 -39.10 43.51 -49.10
N LYS A 735 -38.49 44.37 -48.25
CA LYS A 735 -37.16 44.93 -48.51
C LYS A 735 -36.27 44.87 -47.28
N PRO A 736 -35.78 43.69 -46.86
CA PRO A 736 -35.11 43.50 -45.61
C PRO A 736 -33.73 44.15 -45.46
N PHE A 737 -33.18 44.78 -46.56
CA PHE A 737 -31.89 45.47 -46.53
C PHE A 737 -31.96 46.91 -46.94
N ALA A 738 -33.21 47.48 -47.21
CA ALA A 738 -33.42 48.84 -47.56
C ALA A 738 -33.56 49.71 -46.29
N PHE A 739 -32.46 49.91 -45.55
CA PHE A 739 -32.39 50.75 -44.36
C PHE A 739 -32.58 52.26 -44.75
N ARG A 740 -33.36 52.97 -43.95
CA ARG A 740 -33.64 54.39 -44.16
C ARG A 740 -33.42 55.21 -42.89
N GLY A 741 -32.88 56.38 -43.06
CA GLY A 741 -32.65 57.37 -42.00
C GLY A 741 -33.94 57.97 -41.42
N ASP A 742 -35.03 58.05 -42.24
CA ASP A 742 -36.34 58.41 -41.72
C ASP A 742 -37.06 57.36 -40.84
N GLN A 743 -36.56 56.18 -40.87
CA GLN A 743 -36.99 55.07 -39.99
C GLN A 743 -36.02 54.86 -38.88
N SER A 744 -35.16 55.80 -38.53
CA SER A 744 -34.20 55.70 -37.46
C SER A 744 -34.64 56.49 -36.23
N SER A 745 -34.31 55.88 -35.05
CA SER A 745 -34.41 56.55 -33.78
C SER A 745 -33.08 56.50 -33.05
N PHE A 746 -32.72 57.54 -32.33
CA PHE A 746 -31.57 57.62 -31.48
C PHE A 746 -31.96 58.30 -30.18
N GLN A 747 -31.60 57.57 -29.03
CA GLN A 747 -31.83 58.09 -27.71
C GLN A 747 -30.52 58.01 -26.92
N ALA A 748 -30.21 59.11 -26.23
CA ALA A 748 -29.11 59.13 -25.26
C ALA A 748 -29.60 59.77 -23.97
N GLY A 749 -29.24 59.13 -22.86
CA GLY A 749 -29.77 59.60 -21.57
C GLY A 749 -28.96 59.11 -20.37
N LEU A 750 -29.36 59.60 -19.25
CA LEU A 750 -28.87 59.16 -17.95
C LEU A 750 -29.96 58.36 -17.25
N GLN A 751 -29.64 57.15 -16.90
CA GLN A 751 -30.51 56.27 -16.08
C GLN A 751 -30.03 56.37 -14.65
N PHE A 752 -30.87 56.93 -13.76
CA PHE A 752 -30.56 56.96 -12.30
C PHE A 752 -31.56 56.11 -11.51
N SER A 753 -31.03 55.26 -10.62
CA SER A 753 -31.84 54.50 -9.72
C SER A 753 -31.21 54.59 -8.32
N ALA A 754 -31.93 55.26 -7.40
CA ALA A 754 -31.57 55.24 -5.98
C ALA A 754 -32.31 54.11 -5.30
N PRO A 755 -31.61 53.09 -4.78
CA PRO A 755 -32.27 51.99 -4.06
C PRO A 755 -32.80 52.49 -2.70
N LEU A 756 -34.11 52.39 -2.51
CA LEU A 756 -34.75 52.73 -1.25
C LEU A 756 -34.60 51.61 -0.20
N ASP A 757 -34.57 50.37 -0.62
CA ASP A 757 -34.34 49.20 0.19
C ASP A 757 -33.03 48.49 -0.19
N GLN A 758 -32.08 48.45 0.72
CA GLN A 758 -30.76 47.88 0.54
C GLN A 758 -30.45 46.79 1.59
N VAL A 759 -31.47 46.19 2.18
CA VAL A 759 -31.26 45.18 3.26
C VAL A 759 -30.35 44.03 2.77
N LEU A 760 -30.58 43.53 1.57
CA LEU A 760 -29.77 42.45 0.96
C LEU A 760 -28.32 42.88 0.78
N GLN A 761 -28.07 44.06 0.20
CA GLN A 761 -26.72 44.58 -0.06
C GLN A 761 -25.96 44.86 1.23
N ARG A 762 -26.65 45.39 2.23
CA ARG A 762 -26.09 45.63 3.58
C ARG A 762 -25.72 44.34 4.27
N ASN A 763 -26.58 43.31 4.18
CA ASN A 763 -26.31 42.00 4.75
C ASN A 763 -25.13 41.29 4.03
N ASN A 764 -25.05 41.39 2.70
CA ASN A 764 -23.92 40.87 1.94
C ASN A 764 -22.61 41.59 2.30
N PHE A 765 -22.63 42.93 2.49
CA PHE A 765 -21.45 43.68 2.93
C PHE A 765 -21.01 43.26 4.35
N ARG A 766 -21.97 43.11 5.31
CA ARG A 766 -21.68 42.59 6.64
C ARG A 766 -21.12 41.17 6.62
N ALA A 767 -21.67 40.28 5.78
CA ALA A 767 -21.16 38.95 5.58
C ALA A 767 -19.73 38.96 5.01
N ALA A 768 -19.43 39.87 4.09
CA ALA A 768 -18.07 40.05 3.55
C ALA A 768 -17.07 40.51 4.63
N ILE A 769 -17.47 41.40 5.56
CA ILE A 769 -16.64 41.78 6.70
C ILE A 769 -16.34 40.54 7.58
N VAL A 770 -17.36 39.75 7.89
CA VAL A 770 -17.18 38.53 8.70
C VAL A 770 -16.26 37.54 8.00
N ASN A 771 -16.44 37.33 6.70
CA ASN A 771 -15.61 36.44 5.88
C ASN A 771 -14.14 36.91 5.82
N TYR A 772 -13.90 38.20 5.68
CA TYR A 772 -12.55 38.76 5.78
C TYR A 772 -11.89 38.48 7.12
N GLN A 773 -12.62 38.67 8.24
CA GLN A 773 -12.10 38.36 9.57
C GLN A 773 -11.86 36.84 9.75
N ARG A 774 -12.72 36.00 9.17
CA ARG A 774 -12.53 34.52 9.16
C ARG A 774 -11.27 34.15 8.37
N ALA A 775 -11.07 34.72 7.19
CA ALA A 775 -9.88 34.45 6.37
C ALA A 775 -8.58 34.85 7.10
N ARG A 776 -8.58 36.00 7.79
CA ARG A 776 -7.44 36.42 8.62
C ARG A 776 -7.14 35.41 9.73
N ARG A 777 -8.16 34.96 10.47
CA ARG A 777 -7.98 33.96 11.54
C ARG A 777 -7.51 32.62 10.98
N ALA A 778 -8.04 32.17 9.85
CA ALA A 778 -7.61 30.96 9.17
C ALA A 778 -6.13 31.02 8.73
N TYR A 779 -5.69 32.17 8.21
CA TYR A 779 -4.28 32.41 7.89
C TYR A 779 -3.39 32.29 9.15
N MET A 780 -3.76 32.97 10.27
CA MET A 780 -3.01 32.90 11.52
C MET A 780 -2.97 31.47 12.07
N GLN A 781 -4.09 30.78 12.04
CA GLN A 781 -4.19 29.37 12.48
C GLN A 781 -3.29 28.44 11.66
N LEU A 782 -3.25 28.65 10.32
CA LEU A 782 -2.36 27.88 9.45
C LEU A 782 -0.89 28.18 9.74
N GLU A 783 -0.54 29.45 9.93
CA GLU A 783 0.81 29.88 10.30
C GLU A 783 1.25 29.22 11.62
N ASP A 784 0.40 29.26 12.64
CA ASP A 784 0.70 28.66 13.94
C ASP A 784 0.80 27.12 13.84
N SER A 785 -0.07 26.49 13.02
CA SER A 785 -0.01 25.04 12.81
C SER A 785 1.30 24.61 12.12
N ILE A 786 1.72 25.34 11.09
CA ILE A 786 3.00 25.08 10.40
C ILE A 786 4.17 25.21 11.39
N LYS A 787 4.19 26.29 12.17
CA LYS A 787 5.25 26.50 13.18
C LYS A 787 5.27 25.36 14.21
N ARG A 788 4.10 24.93 14.69
CA ARG A 788 3.96 23.82 15.63
C ARG A 788 4.47 22.51 15.02
N ASP A 789 4.03 22.19 13.80
CA ASP A 789 4.31 20.92 13.16
C ASP A 789 5.81 20.81 12.81
N VAL A 790 6.41 21.87 12.28
CA VAL A 790 7.85 21.97 12.02
C VAL A 790 8.66 21.81 13.32
N ARG A 791 8.24 22.44 14.41
CA ARG A 791 8.89 22.33 15.72
C ARG A 791 8.79 20.91 16.28
N ASN A 792 7.67 20.23 16.07
CA ASN A 792 7.47 18.85 16.53
C ASN A 792 8.39 17.90 15.74
N GLU A 793 8.45 18.04 14.41
CA GLU A 793 9.34 17.23 13.58
C GLU A 793 10.81 17.48 13.89
N TRP A 794 11.21 18.74 14.11
CA TRP A 794 12.57 19.07 14.51
C TRP A 794 12.94 18.43 15.85
N ARG A 795 12.04 18.47 16.84
CA ARG A 795 12.24 17.81 18.12
C ARG A 795 12.31 16.30 17.99
N ALA A 796 11.48 15.71 17.13
CA ALA A 796 11.55 14.28 16.83
C ALA A 796 12.92 13.90 16.24
N LEU A 797 13.44 14.67 15.26
CA LEU A 797 14.77 14.47 14.69
C LEU A 797 15.88 14.63 15.75
N ALA A 798 15.76 15.63 16.63
CA ALA A 798 16.75 15.88 17.68
C ALA A 798 16.85 14.71 18.67
N VAL A 799 15.76 13.98 18.92
CA VAL A 799 15.71 12.81 19.82
C VAL A 799 16.12 11.51 19.10
N LEU A 800 15.94 11.40 17.79
CA LEU A 800 16.24 10.18 17.05
C LEU A 800 17.74 9.79 17.14
N ARG A 801 18.64 10.76 17.07
CA ARG A 801 20.08 10.49 17.07
C ARG A 801 20.57 9.97 18.43
N PRO A 802 20.31 10.62 19.58
CA PRO A 802 20.61 10.07 20.90
C PRO A 802 19.98 8.67 21.12
N ASN A 803 18.73 8.48 20.71
CA ASN A 803 18.06 7.19 20.82
C ASN A 803 18.75 6.11 19.98
N PHE A 804 19.21 6.44 18.78
CA PHE A 804 19.96 5.52 17.94
C PHE A 804 21.30 5.12 18.60
N GLU A 805 22.04 6.06 19.15
CA GLU A 805 23.29 5.77 19.87
C GLU A 805 23.02 4.91 21.13
N THR A 806 21.99 5.20 21.87
CA THR A 806 21.55 4.38 23.02
C THR A 806 21.16 2.96 22.57
N THR A 807 20.43 2.82 21.47
CA THR A 807 20.03 1.52 20.92
C THR A 807 21.24 0.71 20.45
N ARG A 808 22.23 1.38 19.83
CA ARG A 808 23.51 0.78 19.43
C ARG A 808 24.26 0.24 20.66
N GLN A 809 24.32 0.99 21.74
CA GLN A 809 24.92 0.55 22.99
C GLN A 809 24.16 -0.63 23.61
N ASN A 810 22.84 -0.57 23.65
CA ASN A 810 22.02 -1.67 24.14
C ASN A 810 22.22 -2.96 23.33
N LEU A 811 22.36 -2.85 22.00
CA LEU A 811 22.66 -3.99 21.15
C LEU A 811 24.02 -4.63 21.53
N ARG A 812 25.05 -3.80 21.78
CA ARG A 812 26.35 -4.30 22.23
C ARG A 812 26.28 -4.96 23.60
N PHE A 813 25.58 -4.36 24.57
CA PHE A 813 25.41 -4.96 25.89
C PHE A 813 24.65 -6.29 25.83
N SER A 814 23.63 -6.38 24.99
CA SER A 814 22.89 -7.62 24.75
C SER A 814 23.79 -8.71 24.15
N GLY A 815 24.65 -8.34 23.18
CA GLY A 815 25.65 -9.26 22.63
C GLY A 815 26.63 -9.75 23.68
N MET A 816 27.15 -8.87 24.53
CA MET A 816 28.06 -9.23 25.62
C MET A 816 27.39 -10.12 26.68
N SER A 817 26.14 -9.85 27.02
CA SER A 817 25.36 -10.67 27.93
C SER A 817 25.15 -12.08 27.35
N LEU A 818 24.94 -12.18 26.05
CA LEU A 818 24.85 -13.47 25.36
C LEU A 818 26.19 -14.22 25.42
N ASP A 819 27.31 -13.57 25.14
CA ASP A 819 28.64 -14.18 25.16
C ASP A 819 29.01 -14.67 26.56
N SER A 820 28.75 -13.87 27.61
CA SER A 820 28.97 -14.29 28.99
C SER A 820 28.03 -15.42 29.43
N ALA A 821 26.80 -15.46 28.93
CA ALA A 821 25.88 -16.57 29.19
C ALA A 821 26.35 -17.90 28.54
N ILE A 822 26.91 -17.80 27.33
CA ILE A 822 27.51 -18.93 26.61
C ILE A 822 28.74 -19.46 27.35
N GLU A 823 29.65 -18.57 27.80
CA GLU A 823 30.81 -18.96 28.61
C GLU A 823 30.41 -19.62 29.94
N ALA A 824 29.38 -19.10 30.63
CA ALA A 824 28.86 -19.66 31.86
C ALA A 824 28.24 -21.05 31.67
N THR A 825 27.66 -21.33 30.52
CA THR A 825 27.09 -22.66 30.21
C THR A 825 28.14 -23.66 29.74
N ALA A 826 29.31 -23.19 29.29
CA ALA A 826 30.45 -24.06 28.89
C ALA A 826 31.39 -24.36 30.04
N ALA A 827 31.28 -23.63 31.15
CA ALA A 827 32.06 -23.97 32.36
C ALA A 827 31.53 -25.24 32.98
N PRO A 828 32.36 -26.24 33.31
CA PRO A 828 32.00 -27.57 33.82
C PRO A 828 31.27 -27.53 35.17
#